data_dd7a86f3fea51df2ac9d827fa9a72c99
#
_entry.id   dd7a86f3fea51df2ac9d827fa9a72c99
#
_cell.length_a   1.000
_cell.length_b   1.000
_cell.length_c   1.000
_cell.angle_alpha   90.00
_cell.angle_beta   90.00
_cell.angle_gamma   90.00
#
_symmetry.space_group_name_H-M   'P 1'
#
loop_
_entity.id
_entity.type
_entity.pdbx_description
1 polymer ?
#
loop_
_entity_poly.entity_id
_entity_poly.type
_entity_poly.pdbx_seq_one_letter_code
_entity_poly.pdbx_strand_id
1 'polypeptide(L)'
;MAKIITPMASFSLVLQKVVQKAKSAARSAKSIAYKHNYQRVQSLNYPRLQGASPKPANEAERLDAVTGLNQANSEHQPELVALRNAAKSLLKMPVAFIGFIESDEQRLLTVTVAPKDDQSCEPLDFKEMVTPRECSICQYTIMENHHLVIPDLNNFLEHGDGANYPDEFLKQAKQVGGYPIPWPDGAGGITLKPAHFYAGATIRTSKGLHVGTFCVIDVVPRPDFGEREVEVLENLAQQAADYLEERALLRRPANFQLLQHLSNVEEVLPKNTIWDAVVIGGGPAGLTAACRLSFQGLSVALVEPKQSFGSPTGVSSKVLREVAMDQGVSTSWDDVLAIRRLIDQNDTKRVASQLKRYGVTFFKGTGEIIGCDTDSITKVVVRDSADVVGELLARKVVVSTGSKSRRLNGIPFDKAGFYDSDSIASLQSKPESLFVQGTGIIALEYATIFAEMGVHVCVAARGSREQLLPMLDRAMRDALIADLEAKGVELIYQANVKSWRTDAQIPVVDLELPTGIITRSFSAVLSAVGRVPTTQGLGIETLLDGDAGSSYKELPLLDNQQLETSAGSVYLIGDVSGSGLACKAVMQAQGLVDHVLPSMVLRNRKLSKSDQSHGNSPSIVWAIPELAFVGSTESEATESFGEEGIFSIVAPFADTIRGRLKALPSSYFLKLVCLRQDGRILGVHIYGEGSSELIHLGASLVADGNTVFDLQYKSFPAVTLHEVYRNAAMLAIDKLSGLADLLRES
;
A
#
# COMPACT_ATOMS: atom_id res chain seq x y z
N MET A 1 -4.04 -28.43 -25.83
CA MET A 1 -4.25 -28.80 -24.41
C MET A 1 -2.99 -28.38 -23.65
N ALA A 2 -3.11 -27.77 -22.54
CA ALA A 2 -2.12 -27.06 -21.72
C ALA A 2 -1.94 -25.59 -22.13
N LYS A 3 -2.58 -24.72 -21.36
CA LYS A 3 -2.21 -23.34 -20.99
C LYS A 3 -3.45 -22.53 -20.62
N ILE A 4 -4.00 -22.75 -19.44
CA ILE A 4 -4.78 -21.77 -18.64
C ILE A 4 -4.64 -22.22 -17.19
N ILE A 5 -3.52 -21.92 -16.57
CA ILE A 5 -3.34 -21.95 -15.13
C ILE A 5 -2.38 -20.81 -14.82
N THR A 6 -2.88 -19.65 -14.51
CA THR A 6 -2.17 -18.66 -13.66
C THR A 6 -2.91 -17.33 -13.55
N PRO A 7 -3.96 -17.25 -12.74
CA PRO A 7 -4.11 -16.10 -11.84
C PRO A 7 -4.22 -16.50 -10.36
N MET A 8 -4.09 -17.78 -10.02
CA MET A 8 -4.33 -18.26 -8.64
C MET A 8 -3.17 -18.07 -7.67
N ALA A 9 -1.93 -17.92 -8.14
CA ALA A 9 -0.78 -17.85 -7.25
C ALA A 9 -0.68 -16.54 -6.47
N SER A 10 -0.98 -15.39 -7.08
CA SER A 10 -0.89 -14.09 -6.42
C SER A 10 -2.00 -13.86 -5.38
N PHE A 11 -3.19 -14.41 -5.62
CA PHE A 11 -4.28 -14.38 -4.64
C PHE A 11 -4.00 -15.33 -3.46
N SER A 12 -3.32 -16.45 -3.71
CA SER A 12 -2.84 -17.37 -2.68
C SER A 12 -1.90 -16.69 -1.68
N LEU A 13 -1.07 -15.74 -2.12
CA LEU A 13 -0.10 -15.05 -1.25
C LEU A 13 -0.78 -14.06 -0.30
N VAL A 14 -1.75 -13.28 -0.78
CA VAL A 14 -2.57 -12.40 0.06
C VAL A 14 -3.39 -13.25 1.02
N LEU A 15 -3.96 -14.36 0.53
CA LEU A 15 -4.72 -15.30 1.35
C LEU A 15 -3.82 -16.02 2.39
N GLN A 16 -2.60 -16.41 2.03
CA GLN A 16 -1.64 -17.01 2.97
C GLN A 16 -1.23 -16.03 4.08
N LYS A 17 -1.08 -14.74 3.79
CA LYS A 17 -0.82 -13.70 4.80
C LYS A 17 -2.03 -13.47 5.71
N VAL A 18 -3.24 -13.50 5.17
CA VAL A 18 -4.49 -13.45 5.96
C VAL A 18 -4.63 -14.70 6.83
N VAL A 19 -4.34 -15.88 6.28
CA VAL A 19 -4.33 -17.17 7.00
C VAL A 19 -3.23 -17.22 8.06
N GLN A 20 -2.04 -16.70 7.78
CA GLN A 20 -0.97 -16.63 8.77
C GLN A 20 -1.30 -15.64 9.91
N LYS A 21 -1.89 -14.48 9.60
CA LYS A 21 -2.40 -13.54 10.61
C LYS A 21 -3.53 -14.15 11.45
N ALA A 22 -4.48 -14.84 10.82
CA ALA A 22 -5.54 -15.56 11.50
C ALA A 22 -5.00 -16.71 12.37
N LYS A 23 -3.98 -17.45 11.89
CA LYS A 23 -3.33 -18.52 12.68
C LYS A 23 -2.55 -18.00 13.88
N SER A 24 -2.01 -16.79 13.85
CA SER A 24 -1.29 -16.21 14.99
C SER A 24 -2.23 -15.69 16.08
N ALA A 25 -3.39 -15.14 15.71
CA ALA A 25 -4.40 -14.66 16.63
C ALA A 25 -5.11 -15.80 17.38
N ALA A 26 -5.20 -16.99 16.76
CA ALA A 26 -5.97 -18.13 17.27
C ALA A 26 -5.34 -18.92 18.43
N ARG A 27 -4.10 -18.65 18.83
CA ARG A 27 -3.44 -19.38 19.95
C ARG A 27 -3.78 -18.84 21.34
N SER A 28 -4.45 -17.69 21.45
CA SER A 28 -4.63 -16.98 22.72
C SER A 28 -6.03 -17.00 23.35
N ALA A 29 -7.08 -17.46 22.66
CA ALA A 29 -8.45 -17.35 23.14
C ALA A 29 -9.20 -18.69 23.13
N LYS A 30 -8.75 -19.65 23.91
CA LYS A 30 -9.53 -20.87 24.19
C LYS A 30 -10.24 -20.74 25.53
N SER A 31 -11.57 -20.87 25.51
CA SER A 31 -12.42 -21.48 26.54
C SER A 31 -13.58 -20.71 27.20
N ILE A 32 -13.85 -19.45 26.99
CA ILE A 32 -14.92 -18.76 27.76
C ILE A 32 -16.17 -18.40 26.92
N ALA A 33 -16.08 -18.26 25.61
CA ALA A 33 -17.17 -17.76 24.76
C ALA A 33 -18.20 -18.84 24.32
N TYR A 34 -17.85 -20.12 24.38
CA TYR A 34 -18.68 -21.21 23.86
C TYR A 34 -20.05 -21.36 24.52
N LYS A 35 -20.15 -21.08 25.82
CA LYS A 35 -21.42 -21.17 26.56
C LYS A 35 -22.41 -20.05 26.28
N HIS A 36 -21.93 -18.85 25.94
CA HIS A 36 -22.78 -17.67 25.75
C HIS A 36 -23.51 -17.66 24.41
N ASN A 37 -22.84 -18.09 23.33
CA ASN A 37 -23.43 -18.12 21.98
C ASN A 37 -24.46 -19.25 21.83
N TYR A 38 -24.22 -20.40 22.43
CA TYR A 38 -25.19 -21.50 22.40
C TYR A 38 -26.50 -21.15 23.13
N GLN A 39 -26.44 -20.39 24.23
CA GLN A 39 -27.63 -19.88 24.95
C GLN A 39 -28.31 -18.74 24.14
N ARG A 40 -27.60 -17.98 23.37
CA ARG A 40 -28.16 -16.91 22.53
C ARG A 40 -28.93 -17.45 21.31
N VAL A 41 -28.45 -18.55 20.71
CA VAL A 41 -29.17 -19.26 19.62
C VAL A 41 -30.45 -19.94 20.14
N GLN A 42 -30.44 -20.48 21.38
CA GLN A 42 -31.62 -21.02 22.01
C GLN A 42 -32.63 -19.97 22.52
N SER A 43 -32.19 -18.71 22.72
CA SER A 43 -33.04 -17.61 23.18
C SER A 43 -33.58 -16.74 22.04
N LEU A 44 -33.20 -16.99 20.77
CA LEU A 44 -33.83 -16.39 19.60
C LEU A 44 -35.25 -17.01 19.51
N ASN A 45 -36.19 -16.41 20.24
CA ASN A 45 -37.61 -16.50 19.91
C ASN A 45 -37.76 -15.83 18.54
N TYR A 46 -37.66 -16.61 17.46
CA TYR A 46 -38.04 -16.13 16.13
C TYR A 46 -39.46 -15.62 16.25
N PRO A 47 -39.75 -14.34 15.95
CA PRO A 47 -41.10 -13.85 16.01
C PRO A 47 -41.95 -14.73 15.09
N ARG A 48 -43.08 -15.26 15.59
CA ARG A 48 -44.06 -15.99 14.79
C ARG A 48 -44.46 -15.11 13.62
N LEU A 49 -43.94 -15.41 12.43
CA LEU A 49 -44.19 -14.64 11.23
C LEU A 49 -45.50 -15.12 10.62
N GLN A 50 -46.59 -14.47 11.06
CA GLN A 50 -47.84 -14.54 10.32
C GLN A 50 -47.74 -13.56 9.13
N GLY A 51 -47.65 -14.09 7.92
CA GLY A 51 -47.72 -13.29 6.68
C GLY A 51 -46.28 -12.94 6.12
N ALA A 52 -46.07 -12.38 5.08
CA ALA A 52 -44.92 -11.92 4.25
C ALA A 52 -43.48 -12.13 4.79
N SER A 53 -42.54 -12.38 3.90
CA SER A 53 -41.09 -12.45 4.17
C SER A 53 -40.58 -11.26 5.01
N PRO A 54 -39.70 -11.47 6.02
CA PRO A 54 -39.20 -10.40 6.87
C PRO A 54 -38.48 -9.35 6.02
N LYS A 55 -38.75 -8.08 6.30
CA LYS A 55 -38.16 -6.93 5.60
C LYS A 55 -37.52 -5.97 6.58
N PRO A 56 -36.26 -5.53 6.36
CA PRO A 56 -35.63 -4.49 7.15
C PRO A 56 -36.43 -3.18 7.16
N ALA A 57 -36.32 -2.37 8.20
CA ALA A 57 -37.03 -1.10 8.32
C ALA A 57 -36.69 -0.12 7.16
N ASN A 58 -35.50 -0.24 6.57
CA ASN A 58 -35.00 0.58 5.44
C ASN A 58 -35.11 -0.16 4.08
N GLU A 59 -36.09 -1.05 3.92
CA GLU A 59 -36.20 -1.94 2.74
C GLU A 59 -36.23 -1.19 1.40
N ALA A 60 -36.91 -0.04 1.32
CA ALA A 60 -36.94 0.73 0.06
C ALA A 60 -35.56 1.24 -0.35
N GLU A 61 -34.81 1.82 0.58
CA GLU A 61 -33.45 2.32 0.34
C GLU A 61 -32.47 1.17 0.04
N ARG A 62 -32.64 0.06 0.75
CA ARG A 62 -31.90 -1.18 0.52
C ARG A 62 -32.11 -1.73 -0.88
N LEU A 63 -33.37 -1.82 -1.36
CA LEU A 63 -33.71 -2.33 -2.68
C LEU A 63 -33.21 -1.42 -3.81
N ASP A 64 -33.20 -0.11 -3.60
CA ASP A 64 -32.58 0.83 -4.54
C ASP A 64 -31.07 0.55 -4.67
N ALA A 65 -30.38 0.35 -3.55
CA ALA A 65 -28.98 -0.03 -3.56
C ALA A 65 -28.75 -1.39 -4.25
N VAL A 66 -29.55 -2.41 -3.97
CA VAL A 66 -29.48 -3.73 -4.64
C VAL A 66 -29.65 -3.59 -6.15
N THR A 67 -30.64 -2.81 -6.60
CA THR A 67 -30.88 -2.58 -8.02
C THR A 67 -29.66 -1.94 -8.69
N GLY A 68 -29.08 -0.90 -8.06
CA GLY A 68 -27.88 -0.24 -8.56
C GLY A 68 -26.66 -1.17 -8.64
N LEU A 69 -26.47 -2.02 -7.63
CA LEU A 69 -25.38 -2.99 -7.59
C LEU A 69 -25.60 -4.12 -8.61
N ASN A 70 -26.83 -4.61 -8.77
CA ASN A 70 -27.15 -5.70 -9.68
C ASN A 70 -26.97 -5.29 -11.15
N GLN A 71 -27.44 -4.11 -11.55
CA GLN A 71 -27.21 -3.55 -12.88
C GLN A 71 -25.72 -3.43 -13.21
N ALA A 72 -24.88 -3.07 -12.23
CA ALA A 72 -23.45 -2.95 -12.39
C ALA A 72 -22.71 -4.30 -12.45
N ASN A 73 -23.32 -5.38 -12.00
CA ASN A 73 -22.67 -6.68 -11.77
C ASN A 73 -23.29 -7.83 -12.60
N SER A 74 -23.81 -7.55 -13.78
CA SER A 74 -24.48 -8.52 -14.66
C SER A 74 -23.55 -9.47 -15.44
N GLU A 75 -22.21 -9.28 -15.37
CA GLU A 75 -21.23 -10.11 -16.06
C GLU A 75 -20.53 -11.10 -15.12
N HIS A 76 -19.88 -12.11 -15.70
CA HIS A 76 -19.06 -13.06 -14.95
C HIS A 76 -17.99 -12.33 -14.11
N GLN A 77 -17.89 -12.68 -12.82
CA GLN A 77 -17.08 -11.96 -11.83
C GLN A 77 -16.06 -12.92 -11.20
N PRO A 78 -14.86 -13.06 -11.80
CA PRO A 78 -13.83 -13.98 -11.32
C PRO A 78 -13.40 -13.69 -9.86
N GLU A 79 -13.49 -12.44 -9.41
CA GLU A 79 -13.16 -12.05 -8.05
C GLU A 79 -14.15 -12.59 -7.02
N LEU A 80 -15.45 -12.54 -7.29
CA LEU A 80 -16.46 -13.15 -6.42
C LEU A 80 -16.33 -14.67 -6.40
N VAL A 81 -15.98 -15.28 -7.54
CA VAL A 81 -15.67 -16.72 -7.63
C VAL A 81 -14.46 -17.06 -6.76
N ALA A 82 -13.43 -16.22 -6.77
CA ALA A 82 -12.24 -16.42 -5.93
C ALA A 82 -12.57 -16.31 -4.43
N LEU A 83 -13.35 -15.29 -4.02
CA LEU A 83 -13.81 -15.14 -2.63
C LEU A 83 -14.65 -16.33 -2.16
N ARG A 84 -15.59 -16.79 -2.99
CA ARG A 84 -16.42 -17.98 -2.75
C ARG A 84 -15.54 -19.23 -2.54
N ASN A 85 -14.56 -19.46 -3.42
CA ASN A 85 -13.65 -20.61 -3.32
C ASN A 85 -12.75 -20.51 -2.06
N ALA A 86 -12.37 -19.29 -1.67
CA ALA A 86 -11.66 -19.04 -0.44
C ALA A 86 -12.48 -19.44 0.80
N ALA A 87 -13.76 -19.04 0.86
CA ALA A 87 -14.66 -19.45 1.94
C ALA A 87 -14.77 -20.96 2.04
N LYS A 88 -15.01 -21.64 0.92
CA LYS A 88 -15.06 -23.10 0.86
C LYS A 88 -13.81 -23.77 1.43
N SER A 89 -12.63 -23.30 1.02
CA SER A 89 -11.35 -23.89 1.43
C SER A 89 -11.00 -23.60 2.89
N LEU A 90 -11.17 -22.33 3.33
CA LEU A 90 -10.82 -21.88 4.68
C LEU A 90 -11.74 -22.45 5.75
N LEU A 91 -13.03 -22.50 5.44
CA LEU A 91 -14.08 -22.96 6.37
C LEU A 91 -14.35 -24.46 6.21
N LYS A 92 -13.71 -25.12 5.22
CA LYS A 92 -13.90 -26.55 4.88
C LYS A 92 -15.38 -26.90 4.65
N MET A 93 -16.07 -26.07 3.87
CA MET A 93 -17.48 -26.25 3.55
C MET A 93 -17.68 -26.84 2.14
N PRO A 94 -18.66 -27.74 1.96
CA PRO A 94 -18.96 -28.28 0.62
C PRO A 94 -19.69 -27.28 -0.27
N VAL A 95 -20.43 -26.33 0.32
CA VAL A 95 -21.21 -25.32 -0.41
C VAL A 95 -20.83 -23.93 0.06
N ALA A 96 -20.58 -23.02 -0.89
CA ALA A 96 -20.43 -21.60 -0.65
C ALA A 96 -21.07 -20.79 -1.77
N PHE A 97 -21.71 -19.67 -1.45
CA PHE A 97 -22.32 -18.78 -2.41
C PHE A 97 -22.38 -17.33 -1.95
N ILE A 98 -22.54 -16.44 -2.92
CA ILE A 98 -22.71 -15.00 -2.75
C ILE A 98 -23.95 -14.60 -3.52
N GLY A 99 -24.85 -13.81 -2.91
CA GLY A 99 -26.05 -13.37 -3.59
C GLY A 99 -26.69 -12.13 -2.99
N PHE A 100 -27.52 -11.48 -3.80
CA PHE A 100 -28.39 -10.38 -3.40
C PHE A 100 -29.75 -10.89 -2.92
N ILE A 101 -30.37 -10.15 -2.00
CA ILE A 101 -31.75 -10.35 -1.59
C ILE A 101 -32.58 -9.22 -2.21
N GLU A 102 -33.39 -9.54 -3.19
CA GLU A 102 -34.31 -8.63 -3.90
C GLU A 102 -35.69 -8.59 -3.19
N SER A 103 -36.69 -7.95 -3.81
CA SER A 103 -38.03 -7.81 -3.21
C SER A 103 -38.71 -9.15 -2.99
N ASP A 104 -38.69 -10.03 -3.99
CA ASP A 104 -39.42 -11.28 -4.02
C ASP A 104 -38.55 -12.50 -4.33
N GLU A 105 -37.26 -12.28 -4.62
CA GLU A 105 -36.29 -13.31 -4.97
C GLU A 105 -34.92 -13.09 -4.34
N GLN A 106 -34.17 -14.18 -4.23
CA GLN A 106 -32.73 -14.16 -3.97
C GLN A 106 -32.01 -14.49 -5.27
N ARG A 107 -31.12 -13.62 -5.71
CA ARG A 107 -30.27 -13.81 -6.86
C ARG A 107 -28.86 -14.19 -6.42
N LEU A 108 -28.48 -15.43 -6.70
CA LEU A 108 -27.15 -15.93 -6.39
C LEU A 108 -26.19 -15.56 -7.55
N LEU A 109 -25.17 -14.76 -7.24
CA LEU A 109 -24.18 -14.30 -8.23
C LEU A 109 -23.16 -15.37 -8.56
N THR A 110 -22.85 -16.24 -7.60
CA THR A 110 -21.92 -17.35 -7.75
C THR A 110 -22.18 -18.41 -6.70
N VAL A 111 -22.25 -19.67 -7.08
CA VAL A 111 -22.49 -20.82 -6.21
C VAL A 111 -21.50 -21.93 -6.56
N THR A 112 -20.95 -22.60 -5.56
CA THR A 112 -20.20 -23.85 -5.75
C THR A 112 -20.72 -24.92 -4.80
N VAL A 113 -20.87 -26.13 -5.32
CA VAL A 113 -21.19 -27.31 -4.56
C VAL A 113 -20.19 -28.41 -4.89
N ALA A 114 -19.42 -28.87 -3.92
CA ALA A 114 -18.47 -29.96 -4.12
C ALA A 114 -18.35 -30.81 -2.85
N PRO A 115 -18.57 -32.12 -2.94
CA PRO A 115 -18.39 -33.06 -1.85
C PRO A 115 -16.97 -32.96 -1.26
N LYS A 116 -16.84 -33.10 0.07
CA LYS A 116 -15.54 -32.98 0.78
C LYS A 116 -14.58 -34.13 0.45
N ASP A 117 -15.13 -35.33 0.35
CA ASP A 117 -14.36 -36.59 0.36
C ASP A 117 -14.39 -37.33 -0.97
N ASP A 118 -15.08 -36.81 -1.99
CA ASP A 118 -15.18 -37.42 -3.31
C ASP A 118 -14.43 -36.64 -4.37
N GLN A 119 -13.17 -36.99 -4.59
CA GLN A 119 -12.32 -36.42 -5.63
C GLN A 119 -12.75 -36.84 -7.05
N SER A 120 -13.69 -37.79 -7.18
CA SER A 120 -14.21 -38.25 -8.48
C SER A 120 -15.37 -37.41 -9.00
N CYS A 121 -16.00 -36.56 -8.16
CA CYS A 121 -17.09 -35.66 -8.52
C CYS A 121 -16.55 -34.30 -8.93
N GLU A 122 -16.81 -33.86 -10.16
CA GLU A 122 -16.56 -32.49 -10.55
C GLU A 122 -17.45 -31.51 -9.75
N PRO A 123 -16.90 -30.36 -9.29
CA PRO A 123 -17.69 -29.34 -8.61
C PRO A 123 -18.81 -28.80 -9.51
N LEU A 124 -20.01 -28.68 -8.97
CA LEU A 124 -21.09 -27.94 -9.63
C LEU A 124 -20.91 -26.46 -9.38
N ASP A 125 -20.61 -25.71 -10.43
CA ASP A 125 -20.48 -24.25 -10.41
C ASP A 125 -21.62 -23.62 -11.20
N PHE A 126 -22.47 -22.86 -10.53
CA PHE A 126 -23.54 -22.09 -11.14
C PHE A 126 -23.12 -20.62 -11.24
N LYS A 127 -23.26 -20.04 -12.44
CA LYS A 127 -22.92 -18.63 -12.68
C LYS A 127 -23.97 -17.67 -12.16
N GLU A 128 -25.22 -18.08 -12.22
CA GLU A 128 -26.37 -17.33 -11.72
C GLU A 128 -27.49 -18.31 -11.39
N MET A 129 -28.11 -18.14 -10.24
CA MET A 129 -29.28 -18.91 -9.83
C MET A 129 -30.24 -17.99 -9.08
N VAL A 130 -31.53 -18.12 -9.34
CA VAL A 130 -32.57 -17.34 -8.70
C VAL A 130 -33.45 -18.30 -7.89
N THR A 131 -33.73 -17.92 -6.65
CA THR A 131 -34.66 -18.66 -5.75
C THR A 131 -35.67 -17.68 -5.18
N PRO A 132 -36.94 -18.10 -4.95
CA PRO A 132 -37.90 -17.25 -4.26
C PRO A 132 -37.37 -16.82 -2.89
N ARG A 133 -37.51 -15.53 -2.55
CA ARG A 133 -37.03 -14.98 -1.27
C ARG A 133 -37.60 -15.76 -0.08
N GLU A 134 -38.86 -16.11 -0.14
CA GLU A 134 -39.56 -16.85 0.91
C GLU A 134 -38.98 -18.26 1.16
N CYS A 135 -38.27 -18.86 0.19
CA CYS A 135 -37.57 -20.13 0.33
C CYS A 135 -36.15 -19.98 0.87
N SER A 136 -35.63 -18.75 1.01
CA SER A 136 -34.23 -18.51 1.34
C SER A 136 -34.02 -18.26 2.83
N ILE A 137 -33.09 -18.98 3.44
CA ILE A 137 -32.61 -18.71 4.82
C ILE A 137 -31.91 -17.33 4.89
N CYS A 138 -31.32 -16.88 3.78
CA CYS A 138 -30.57 -15.64 3.70
C CYS A 138 -31.40 -14.37 3.98
N GLN A 139 -32.72 -14.44 3.78
CA GLN A 139 -33.62 -13.34 4.16
C GLN A 139 -33.57 -13.04 5.68
N TYR A 140 -33.29 -14.02 6.51
CA TYR A 140 -33.12 -13.83 7.96
C TYR A 140 -31.71 -13.28 8.27
N THR A 141 -30.70 -13.66 7.49
CA THR A 141 -29.34 -13.13 7.66
C THR A 141 -29.28 -11.62 7.48
N ILE A 142 -30.00 -11.05 6.48
CA ILE A 142 -30.02 -9.59 6.27
C ILE A 142 -30.76 -8.81 7.36
N MET A 143 -31.51 -9.48 8.21
CA MET A 143 -32.17 -8.88 9.38
C MET A 143 -31.20 -8.76 10.58
N GLU A 144 -30.13 -9.53 10.58
CA GLU A 144 -29.10 -9.47 11.61
C GLU A 144 -28.08 -8.37 11.28
N ASN A 145 -27.41 -7.86 12.31
CA ASN A 145 -26.45 -6.77 12.11
C ASN A 145 -25.18 -7.21 11.37
N HIS A 146 -24.76 -8.48 11.50
CA HIS A 146 -23.53 -8.98 10.95
C HIS A 146 -23.63 -10.36 10.32
N HIS A 147 -24.14 -11.35 11.07
CA HIS A 147 -24.18 -12.75 10.62
C HIS A 147 -25.34 -13.54 11.28
N LEU A 148 -25.65 -14.67 10.67
CA LEU A 148 -26.54 -15.69 11.20
C LEU A 148 -25.85 -17.06 11.09
N VAL A 149 -25.78 -17.81 12.20
CA VAL A 149 -25.24 -19.17 12.24
C VAL A 149 -26.31 -20.11 12.79
N ILE A 150 -26.62 -21.16 12.03
CA ILE A 150 -27.57 -22.23 12.42
C ILE A 150 -26.77 -23.54 12.43
N PRO A 151 -26.33 -24.01 13.63
CA PRO A 151 -25.46 -25.19 13.77
C PRO A 151 -26.11 -26.49 13.36
N ASP A 152 -27.45 -26.58 13.47
CA ASP A 152 -28.27 -27.72 13.05
C ASP A 152 -29.60 -27.23 12.47
N LEU A 153 -29.77 -27.37 11.16
CA LEU A 153 -30.96 -26.97 10.39
C LEU A 153 -32.16 -27.89 10.58
N ASN A 154 -32.01 -29.11 11.15
CA ASN A 154 -33.13 -30.02 11.37
C ASN A 154 -34.17 -29.38 12.30
N ASN A 155 -33.70 -28.70 13.35
CA ASN A 155 -34.58 -28.02 14.30
C ASN A 155 -35.24 -26.76 13.69
N PHE A 156 -34.67 -26.17 12.64
CA PHE A 156 -35.21 -24.97 12.00
C PHE A 156 -36.50 -25.26 11.21
N LEU A 157 -36.57 -26.42 10.52
CA LEU A 157 -37.75 -26.83 9.77
C LEU A 157 -38.86 -27.42 10.65
N GLU A 158 -38.51 -28.01 11.80
CA GLU A 158 -39.47 -28.61 12.72
C GLU A 158 -40.17 -27.59 13.64
N HIS A 159 -39.50 -26.49 13.97
CA HIS A 159 -39.97 -25.48 14.92
C HIS A 159 -40.19 -24.12 14.31
N GLY A 160 -39.63 -23.85 13.13
CA GLY A 160 -39.96 -22.67 12.30
C GLY A 160 -41.31 -22.89 11.63
N ASP A 161 -42.24 -21.95 11.79
CA ASP A 161 -43.56 -22.00 11.17
C ASP A 161 -43.44 -22.30 9.68
N GLY A 162 -43.50 -23.58 9.31
CA GLY A 162 -43.53 -24.04 7.90
C GLY A 162 -44.73 -23.50 7.07
N ALA A 163 -45.51 -22.60 7.68
CA ALA A 163 -46.69 -21.99 7.09
C ALA A 163 -46.39 -20.99 5.95
N ASN A 164 -45.09 -20.59 5.78
CA ASN A 164 -44.71 -19.54 4.78
C ASN A 164 -43.85 -20.05 3.60
N TYR A 165 -43.54 -21.36 3.57
CA TYR A 165 -42.82 -21.90 2.41
C TYR A 165 -43.82 -22.37 1.37
N PRO A 166 -43.53 -22.19 0.04
CA PRO A 166 -44.35 -22.74 -1.02
C PRO A 166 -44.57 -24.26 -0.89
N ASP A 167 -45.74 -24.74 -1.21
CA ASP A 167 -46.11 -26.18 -1.11
C ASP A 167 -45.11 -27.10 -1.83
N GLU A 168 -44.57 -26.64 -2.97
CA GLU A 168 -43.60 -27.41 -3.74
C GLU A 168 -42.24 -27.50 -3.00
N PHE A 169 -41.83 -26.43 -2.33
CA PHE A 169 -40.64 -26.42 -1.50
C PHE A 169 -40.78 -27.35 -0.28
N LEU A 170 -41.94 -27.28 0.40
CA LEU A 170 -42.23 -28.18 1.55
C LEU A 170 -42.30 -29.64 1.11
N LYS A 171 -42.77 -29.92 -0.08
CA LYS A 171 -42.79 -31.28 -0.64
C LYS A 171 -41.37 -31.78 -0.89
N GLN A 172 -40.51 -30.97 -1.48
CA GLN A 172 -39.10 -31.30 -1.68
C GLN A 172 -38.37 -31.47 -0.35
N ALA A 173 -38.58 -30.58 0.63
CA ALA A 173 -38.00 -30.65 1.94
C ALA A 173 -38.38 -31.96 2.68
N LYS A 174 -39.67 -32.36 2.60
CA LYS A 174 -40.14 -33.66 3.14
C LYS A 174 -39.52 -34.86 2.42
N GLN A 175 -39.33 -34.75 1.09
CA GLN A 175 -38.77 -35.85 0.30
C GLN A 175 -37.27 -36.08 0.64
N VAL A 176 -36.50 -35.04 0.93
CA VAL A 176 -35.08 -35.15 1.25
C VAL A 176 -34.79 -35.21 2.75
N GLY A 177 -35.79 -34.96 3.58
CA GLY A 177 -35.67 -35.00 5.05
C GLY A 177 -34.95 -33.79 5.65
N GLY A 178 -35.07 -32.59 5.02
CA GLY A 178 -34.43 -31.38 5.50
C GLY A 178 -34.47 -30.24 4.48
N TYR A 179 -33.71 -29.17 4.69
CA TYR A 179 -33.63 -28.04 3.74
C TYR A 179 -32.95 -28.47 2.42
N PRO A 180 -33.67 -28.47 1.27
CA PRO A 180 -33.15 -29.05 0.03
C PRO A 180 -32.09 -28.16 -0.61
N ILE A 181 -30.91 -28.74 -0.91
CA ILE A 181 -29.84 -28.10 -1.68
C ILE A 181 -29.45 -28.95 -2.89
N PRO A 182 -29.10 -28.34 -4.04
CA PRO A 182 -28.60 -29.06 -5.19
C PRO A 182 -27.27 -29.76 -4.87
N TRP A 183 -27.11 -31.00 -5.33
CA TRP A 183 -25.94 -31.82 -5.05
C TRP A 183 -25.54 -32.63 -6.30
N PRO A 184 -24.25 -32.76 -6.65
CA PRO A 184 -23.82 -33.62 -7.77
C PRO A 184 -24.13 -35.08 -7.49
N ASP A 185 -24.72 -35.79 -8.45
CA ASP A 185 -25.09 -37.20 -8.34
C ASP A 185 -23.94 -38.18 -8.67
N GLY A 186 -22.75 -37.66 -9.04
CA GLY A 186 -21.59 -38.45 -9.46
C GLY A 186 -21.65 -38.98 -10.91
N ALA A 187 -22.77 -38.82 -11.60
CA ALA A 187 -22.98 -39.21 -13.00
C ALA A 187 -23.09 -38.02 -13.96
N GLY A 188 -22.80 -36.80 -13.46
CA GLY A 188 -22.91 -35.56 -14.22
C GLY A 188 -24.28 -34.88 -14.13
N GLY A 189 -25.20 -35.41 -13.30
CA GLY A 189 -26.51 -34.84 -13.00
C GLY A 189 -26.57 -34.16 -11.61
N ILE A 190 -27.77 -33.67 -11.26
CA ILE A 190 -28.06 -32.98 -10.01
C ILE A 190 -29.15 -33.75 -9.25
N THR A 191 -28.89 -34.06 -7.99
CA THR A 191 -29.85 -34.54 -7.02
C THR A 191 -30.09 -33.51 -5.93
N LEU A 192 -31.03 -33.74 -5.01
CA LEU A 192 -31.25 -32.92 -3.85
C LEU A 192 -30.74 -33.63 -2.61
N LYS A 193 -30.00 -32.92 -1.72
CA LYS A 193 -29.64 -33.40 -0.37
C LYS A 193 -30.11 -32.43 0.69
N PRO A 194 -30.35 -32.94 1.94
CA PRO A 194 -30.68 -32.06 3.06
C PRO A 194 -29.44 -31.29 3.51
N ALA A 195 -29.56 -29.97 3.69
CA ALA A 195 -28.61 -29.19 4.42
C ALA A 195 -28.86 -29.33 5.94
N HIS A 196 -27.82 -29.52 6.72
CA HIS A 196 -27.85 -29.62 8.16
C HIS A 196 -27.15 -28.47 8.89
N PHE A 197 -26.42 -27.66 8.19
CA PHE A 197 -25.72 -26.48 8.71
C PHE A 197 -25.83 -25.30 7.77
N TYR A 198 -25.97 -24.10 8.34
CA TYR A 198 -25.93 -22.83 7.61
C TYR A 198 -25.17 -21.78 8.39
N ALA A 199 -24.31 -21.02 7.72
CA ALA A 199 -23.77 -19.77 8.21
C ALA A 199 -23.76 -18.74 7.08
N GLY A 200 -24.26 -17.53 7.37
CA GLY A 200 -24.29 -16.41 6.45
C GLY A 200 -23.82 -15.12 7.11
N ALA A 201 -23.00 -14.34 6.43
CA ALA A 201 -22.65 -12.98 6.79
C ALA A 201 -23.30 -11.98 5.84
N THR A 202 -23.69 -10.82 6.35
CA THR A 202 -24.32 -9.76 5.56
C THR A 202 -23.31 -9.06 4.66
N ILE A 203 -23.65 -8.91 3.38
CA ILE A 203 -22.93 -8.02 2.47
C ILE A 203 -23.49 -6.63 2.70
N ARG A 204 -22.67 -5.77 3.34
CA ARG A 204 -23.09 -4.46 3.80
C ARG A 204 -22.36 -3.35 3.05
N THR A 205 -23.11 -2.45 2.45
CA THR A 205 -22.55 -1.29 1.75
C THR A 205 -21.85 -0.32 2.70
N SER A 206 -21.03 0.57 2.15
CA SER A 206 -20.40 1.67 2.89
C SER A 206 -21.40 2.60 3.61
N LYS A 207 -22.68 2.61 3.18
CA LYS A 207 -23.79 3.30 3.82
C LYS A 207 -24.50 2.49 4.90
N GLY A 208 -24.03 1.26 5.18
CA GLY A 208 -24.62 0.38 6.18
C GLY A 208 -25.86 -0.41 5.72
N LEU A 209 -26.20 -0.41 4.41
CA LEU A 209 -27.34 -1.14 3.86
C LEU A 209 -26.98 -2.62 3.64
N HIS A 210 -27.82 -3.53 4.11
CA HIS A 210 -27.64 -4.98 3.97
C HIS A 210 -28.19 -5.47 2.64
N VAL A 211 -27.38 -5.52 1.59
CA VAL A 211 -27.83 -5.76 0.20
C VAL A 211 -27.90 -7.24 -0.17
N GLY A 212 -27.15 -8.08 0.54
CA GLY A 212 -27.07 -9.50 0.25
C GLY A 212 -26.36 -10.30 1.33
N THR A 213 -25.96 -11.51 0.98
CA THR A 213 -25.32 -12.44 1.90
C THR A 213 -24.18 -13.20 1.24
N PHE A 214 -23.17 -13.50 2.06
CA PHE A 214 -22.13 -14.47 1.76
C PHE A 214 -22.32 -15.66 2.67
N CYS A 215 -22.60 -16.82 2.09
CA CYS A 215 -23.05 -17.97 2.86
C CYS A 215 -22.24 -19.21 2.59
N VAL A 216 -22.20 -20.08 3.61
CA VAL A 216 -21.67 -21.44 3.54
C VAL A 216 -22.70 -22.43 4.12
N ILE A 217 -22.79 -23.61 3.53
CA ILE A 217 -23.72 -24.67 3.92
C ILE A 217 -22.96 -26.00 4.02
N ASP A 218 -23.39 -26.85 4.96
CA ASP A 218 -22.92 -28.24 5.06
C ASP A 218 -24.11 -29.22 5.15
N VAL A 219 -23.89 -30.43 4.67
CA VAL A 219 -24.83 -31.57 4.77
C VAL A 219 -24.69 -32.34 6.08
N VAL A 220 -23.85 -31.85 6.99
CA VAL A 220 -23.71 -32.35 8.37
C VAL A 220 -23.79 -31.18 9.33
N PRO A 221 -24.31 -31.36 10.56
CA PRO A 221 -24.30 -30.31 11.58
C PRO A 221 -22.89 -29.89 11.95
N ARG A 222 -22.70 -28.59 12.27
CA ARG A 222 -21.39 -28.00 12.60
C ARG A 222 -21.44 -27.30 13.97
N PRO A 223 -21.43 -28.06 15.06
CA PRO A 223 -21.39 -27.48 16.40
C PRO A 223 -20.05 -26.82 16.73
N ASP A 224 -19.01 -27.08 15.92
CA ASP A 224 -17.64 -26.55 16.03
C ASP A 224 -17.42 -25.24 15.30
N PHE A 225 -18.44 -24.70 14.59
CA PHE A 225 -18.35 -23.41 13.89
C PHE A 225 -18.45 -22.27 14.89
N GLY A 226 -17.31 -21.66 15.21
CA GLY A 226 -17.16 -20.67 16.27
C GLY A 226 -16.84 -19.27 15.77
N GLU A 227 -16.45 -18.37 16.67
CA GLU A 227 -16.16 -16.97 16.41
C GLU A 227 -15.11 -16.75 15.31
N ARG A 228 -14.13 -17.65 15.23
CA ARG A 228 -13.07 -17.56 14.22
C ARG A 228 -13.59 -17.80 12.81
N GLU A 229 -14.42 -18.80 12.63
CA GLU A 229 -15.03 -19.13 11.35
C GLU A 229 -16.00 -18.03 10.92
N VAL A 230 -16.71 -17.45 11.87
CA VAL A 230 -17.58 -16.28 11.67
C VAL A 230 -16.77 -15.07 11.23
N GLU A 231 -15.66 -14.74 11.91
CA GLU A 231 -14.78 -13.63 11.54
C GLU A 231 -14.25 -13.78 10.10
N VAL A 232 -13.86 -14.98 9.71
CA VAL A 232 -13.44 -15.27 8.33
C VAL A 232 -14.58 -15.00 7.34
N LEU A 233 -15.80 -15.45 7.65
CA LEU A 233 -16.95 -15.27 6.79
C LEU A 233 -17.35 -13.79 6.66
N GLU A 234 -17.36 -13.04 7.77
CA GLU A 234 -17.63 -11.59 7.78
C GLU A 234 -16.59 -10.80 6.97
N ASN A 235 -15.31 -11.13 7.12
CA ASN A 235 -14.24 -10.49 6.34
C ASN A 235 -14.39 -10.75 4.83
N LEU A 236 -14.79 -11.95 4.44
CA LEU A 236 -15.05 -12.28 3.03
C LEU A 236 -16.31 -11.58 2.50
N ALA A 237 -17.34 -11.45 3.33
CA ALA A 237 -18.56 -10.70 2.98
C ALA A 237 -18.27 -9.20 2.79
N GLN A 238 -17.41 -8.61 3.62
CA GLN A 238 -16.99 -7.21 3.46
C GLN A 238 -16.17 -7.02 2.18
N GLN A 239 -15.24 -7.91 1.87
CA GLN A 239 -14.49 -7.85 0.61
C GLN A 239 -15.42 -7.98 -0.61
N ALA A 240 -16.45 -8.80 -0.53
CA ALA A 240 -17.47 -8.90 -1.58
C ALA A 240 -18.26 -7.59 -1.72
N ALA A 241 -18.62 -6.95 -0.59
CA ALA A 241 -19.30 -5.65 -0.58
C ALA A 241 -18.44 -4.57 -1.25
N ASP A 242 -17.19 -4.46 -0.85
CA ASP A 242 -16.24 -3.47 -1.38
C ASP A 242 -16.08 -3.64 -2.91
N TYR A 243 -15.93 -4.88 -3.37
CA TYR A 243 -15.83 -5.20 -4.80
C TYR A 243 -17.11 -4.84 -5.56
N LEU A 244 -18.28 -5.18 -5.03
CA LEU A 244 -19.58 -4.91 -5.68
C LEU A 244 -19.85 -3.41 -5.77
N GLU A 245 -19.57 -2.64 -4.70
CA GLU A 245 -19.73 -1.20 -4.70
C GLU A 245 -18.74 -0.53 -5.66
N GLU A 246 -17.51 -0.99 -5.71
CA GLU A 246 -16.51 -0.49 -6.65
C GLU A 246 -16.95 -0.66 -8.10
N ARG A 247 -17.43 -1.84 -8.50
CA ARG A 247 -17.95 -2.08 -9.84
C ARG A 247 -19.19 -1.23 -10.15
N ALA A 248 -20.06 -1.04 -9.19
CA ALA A 248 -21.25 -0.18 -9.36
C ALA A 248 -20.85 1.27 -9.59
N LEU A 249 -19.81 1.75 -8.92
CA LEU A 249 -19.25 3.08 -9.12
C LEU A 249 -18.64 3.24 -10.51
N LEU A 250 -17.99 2.20 -11.03
CA LEU A 250 -17.39 2.19 -12.37
C LEU A 250 -18.44 2.17 -13.50
N ARG A 251 -19.62 1.59 -13.26
CA ARG A 251 -20.69 1.42 -14.29
C ARG A 251 -21.83 2.44 -14.22
N ARG A 252 -21.91 3.28 -13.20
CA ARG A 252 -22.87 4.39 -13.22
C ARG A 252 -22.53 5.34 -14.36
N PRO A 253 -23.48 5.68 -15.27
CA PRO A 253 -23.21 6.59 -16.39
C PRO A 253 -22.59 7.92 -15.97
N ALA A 254 -22.95 8.45 -14.79
CA ALA A 254 -22.35 9.66 -14.20
C ALA A 254 -20.90 9.45 -13.72
N ASN A 255 -20.48 8.23 -13.43
CA ASN A 255 -19.11 7.91 -12.97
C ASN A 255 -18.21 7.41 -14.10
N PHE A 256 -18.78 6.78 -15.12
CA PHE A 256 -18.13 6.55 -16.40
C PHE A 256 -17.96 7.89 -17.15
N GLN A 257 -18.90 8.81 -16.98
CA GLN A 257 -18.72 10.21 -17.35
C GLN A 257 -17.63 10.88 -16.49
N LEU A 258 -17.40 10.54 -15.23
CA LEU A 258 -16.24 11.08 -14.47
C LEU A 258 -14.90 10.57 -15.04
N LEU A 259 -14.81 9.32 -15.48
CA LEU A 259 -13.65 8.81 -16.21
C LEU A 259 -13.66 9.27 -17.71
N GLN A 260 -14.83 9.48 -18.31
CA GLN A 260 -14.98 10.10 -19.64
C GLN A 260 -15.02 11.63 -19.59
N HIS A 261 -15.47 12.29 -18.52
CA HIS A 261 -15.27 13.72 -18.29
C HIS A 261 -13.80 14.06 -18.02
N LEU A 262 -12.95 13.09 -17.69
CA LEU A 262 -11.50 13.24 -17.78
C LEU A 262 -11.03 13.36 -19.25
N SER A 263 -11.88 13.08 -20.22
CA SER A 263 -11.60 13.26 -21.66
C SER A 263 -12.39 14.40 -22.34
N ASN A 264 -13.39 15.00 -21.68
CA ASN A 264 -14.21 16.08 -22.24
C ASN A 264 -14.43 17.17 -21.21
N VAL A 265 -13.38 17.99 -21.00
CA VAL A 265 -13.36 19.14 -20.07
C VAL A 265 -14.27 20.31 -20.53
N GLU A 266 -14.77 20.27 -21.77
CA GLU A 266 -15.46 21.45 -22.36
C GLU A 266 -16.89 21.71 -21.85
N GLU A 267 -17.55 20.78 -21.15
CA GLU A 267 -19.01 20.92 -20.88
C GLU A 267 -19.42 21.33 -19.45
N VAL A 268 -18.52 21.43 -18.45
CA VAL A 268 -18.97 21.50 -17.02
C VAL A 268 -18.49 22.71 -16.23
N LEU A 269 -17.54 23.49 -16.69
CA LEU A 269 -17.09 24.64 -15.92
C LEU A 269 -17.65 25.97 -16.46
N PRO A 270 -18.27 26.80 -15.59
CA PRO A 270 -18.56 28.19 -15.98
C PRO A 270 -17.26 28.87 -16.39
N LYS A 271 -17.26 29.47 -17.59
CA LYS A 271 -16.16 30.35 -18.01
C LYS A 271 -15.93 31.37 -16.90
N ASN A 272 -14.68 31.49 -16.40
CA ASN A 272 -14.22 32.38 -15.34
C ASN A 272 -14.41 31.88 -13.88
N THR A 273 -14.51 30.60 -13.63
CA THR A 273 -14.45 30.07 -12.25
C THR A 273 -13.04 30.35 -11.67
N ILE A 274 -12.99 31.10 -10.56
CA ILE A 274 -11.73 31.30 -9.80
C ILE A 274 -11.66 30.22 -8.72
N TRP A 275 -10.66 29.36 -8.81
CA TRP A 275 -10.36 28.34 -7.82
C TRP A 275 -9.64 28.94 -6.62
N ASP A 276 -9.94 28.48 -5.41
CA ASP A 276 -9.15 28.87 -4.24
C ASP A 276 -7.73 28.30 -4.35
N ALA A 277 -7.59 27.09 -4.88
CA ALA A 277 -6.28 26.48 -5.16
C ALA A 277 -6.29 25.62 -6.43
N VAL A 278 -5.21 25.71 -7.22
CA VAL A 278 -4.88 24.77 -8.27
C VAL A 278 -3.59 24.05 -7.88
N VAL A 279 -3.63 22.72 -7.86
CA VAL A 279 -2.48 21.86 -7.56
C VAL A 279 -2.00 21.22 -8.86
N ILE A 280 -0.72 21.41 -9.20
CA ILE A 280 -0.09 20.84 -10.39
C ILE A 280 0.81 19.68 -9.98
N GLY A 281 0.42 18.45 -10.35
CA GLY A 281 1.08 17.21 -9.99
C GLY A 281 0.31 16.39 -8.94
N GLY A 282 0.02 15.13 -9.26
CA GLY A 282 -0.77 14.18 -8.46
C GLY A 282 0.08 13.19 -7.64
N GLY A 283 1.34 13.53 -7.34
CA GLY A 283 2.21 12.77 -6.46
C GLY A 283 1.81 12.86 -4.98
N PRO A 284 2.56 12.21 -4.05
CA PRO A 284 2.22 12.21 -2.61
C PRO A 284 2.02 13.60 -2.02
N ALA A 285 2.84 14.58 -2.39
CA ALA A 285 2.71 15.97 -1.94
C ALA A 285 1.41 16.61 -2.46
N GLY A 286 1.20 16.59 -3.78
CA GLY A 286 0.06 17.26 -4.41
C GLY A 286 -1.27 16.66 -4.03
N LEU A 287 -1.35 15.34 -3.97
CA LEU A 287 -2.55 14.64 -3.51
C LEU A 287 -2.89 15.00 -2.07
N THR A 288 -1.89 15.03 -1.17
CA THR A 288 -2.07 15.43 0.23
C THR A 288 -2.54 16.87 0.32
N ALA A 289 -1.89 17.80 -0.40
CA ALA A 289 -2.27 19.22 -0.41
C ALA A 289 -3.70 19.40 -0.94
N ALA A 290 -4.02 18.82 -2.11
CA ALA A 290 -5.34 18.94 -2.72
C ALA A 290 -6.47 18.45 -1.79
N CYS A 291 -6.32 17.25 -1.24
CA CYS A 291 -7.31 16.66 -0.35
C CYS A 291 -7.47 17.49 0.95
N ARG A 292 -6.36 17.95 1.55
CA ARG A 292 -6.43 18.73 2.80
C ARG A 292 -6.99 20.12 2.59
N LEU A 293 -6.62 20.82 1.51
CA LEU A 293 -7.19 22.12 1.15
C LEU A 293 -8.71 22.00 0.92
N SER A 294 -9.13 20.99 0.16
CA SER A 294 -10.55 20.75 -0.08
C SER A 294 -11.30 20.34 1.19
N PHE A 295 -10.69 19.55 2.09
CA PHE A 295 -11.27 19.23 3.40
C PHE A 295 -11.53 20.45 4.27
N GLN A 296 -10.74 21.52 4.08
CA GLN A 296 -10.97 22.82 4.75
C GLN A 296 -12.07 23.68 4.09
N GLY A 297 -12.74 23.15 3.07
CA GLY A 297 -13.84 23.82 2.38
C GLY A 297 -13.43 24.68 1.18
N LEU A 298 -12.16 24.60 0.73
CA LEU A 298 -11.70 25.33 -0.43
C LEU A 298 -12.10 24.61 -1.74
N SER A 299 -12.35 25.38 -2.78
CA SER A 299 -12.50 24.87 -4.14
C SER A 299 -11.12 24.53 -4.71
N VAL A 300 -10.87 23.25 -5.00
CA VAL A 300 -9.54 22.76 -5.40
C VAL A 300 -9.61 22.01 -6.71
N ALA A 301 -8.73 22.39 -7.67
CA ALA A 301 -8.46 21.67 -8.89
C ALA A 301 -7.09 20.98 -8.80
N LEU A 302 -7.01 19.72 -9.22
CA LEU A 302 -5.77 18.95 -9.36
C LEU A 302 -5.49 18.68 -10.84
N VAL A 303 -4.33 19.08 -11.32
CA VAL A 303 -3.87 18.87 -12.71
C VAL A 303 -2.76 17.81 -12.72
N GLU A 304 -2.96 16.68 -13.43
CA GLU A 304 -1.98 15.60 -13.54
C GLU A 304 -2.08 14.93 -14.93
N PRO A 305 -0.95 14.79 -15.68
CA PRO A 305 -0.98 14.22 -17.03
C PRO A 305 -1.22 12.72 -17.06
N LYS A 306 -0.88 12.00 -16.00
CA LYS A 306 -1.01 10.55 -15.94
C LYS A 306 -2.36 10.13 -15.35
N GLN A 307 -2.88 9.01 -15.83
CA GLN A 307 -4.04 8.38 -15.19
C GLN A 307 -3.65 7.60 -13.93
N SER A 308 -2.37 7.21 -13.80
CA SER A 308 -1.83 6.59 -12.59
C SER A 308 -1.33 7.66 -11.64
N PHE A 309 -1.96 7.76 -10.50
CA PHE A 309 -1.59 8.67 -9.43
C PHE A 309 -0.50 8.09 -8.53
N GLY A 310 0.11 8.94 -7.70
CA GLY A 310 1.10 8.50 -6.73
C GLY A 310 2.54 8.60 -7.26
N SER A 311 3.40 7.72 -6.76
CA SER A 311 4.81 7.63 -7.20
C SER A 311 5.06 6.28 -7.88
N PRO A 312 4.76 6.14 -9.17
CA PRO A 312 4.88 4.85 -9.87
C PRO A 312 6.31 4.27 -9.79
N THR A 313 7.33 5.12 -9.80
CA THR A 313 8.73 4.69 -9.65
C THR A 313 9.00 4.13 -8.25
N GLY A 314 8.54 4.81 -7.21
CA GLY A 314 8.71 4.37 -5.82
C GLY A 314 7.94 3.09 -5.52
N VAL A 315 6.74 2.94 -6.01
CA VAL A 315 5.91 1.73 -5.86
C VAL A 315 6.54 0.55 -6.60
N SER A 316 7.00 0.76 -7.86
CA SER A 316 7.59 -0.30 -8.68
C SER A 316 8.82 -0.94 -8.04
N SER A 317 9.73 -0.17 -7.45
CA SER A 317 10.92 -0.72 -6.77
C SER A 317 10.54 -1.52 -5.53
N LYS A 318 9.48 -1.12 -4.79
CA LYS A 318 9.00 -1.83 -3.59
C LYS A 318 8.30 -3.14 -3.96
N VAL A 319 7.55 -3.17 -5.06
CA VAL A 319 6.99 -4.43 -5.60
C VAL A 319 8.11 -5.40 -5.96
N LEU A 320 9.12 -4.94 -6.69
CA LEU A 320 10.28 -5.75 -7.05
C LEU A 320 10.98 -6.29 -5.79
N ARG A 321 11.17 -5.45 -4.78
CA ARG A 321 11.79 -5.84 -3.51
C ARG A 321 10.98 -6.94 -2.79
N GLU A 322 9.68 -6.75 -2.62
CA GLU A 322 8.84 -7.74 -1.93
C GLU A 322 8.83 -9.09 -2.65
N VAL A 323 8.76 -9.07 -3.99
CA VAL A 323 8.83 -10.31 -4.79
C VAL A 323 10.21 -10.96 -4.68
N ALA A 324 11.30 -10.18 -4.71
CA ALA A 324 12.65 -10.69 -4.55
C ALA A 324 12.85 -11.35 -3.18
N MET A 325 12.32 -10.75 -2.12
CA MET A 325 12.40 -11.31 -0.76
C MET A 325 11.58 -12.60 -0.59
N ASP A 326 10.46 -12.73 -1.30
CA ASP A 326 9.58 -13.91 -1.22
C ASP A 326 10.06 -15.09 -2.06
N GLN A 327 10.56 -14.84 -3.27
CA GLN A 327 10.87 -15.84 -4.26
C GLN A 327 12.38 -16.01 -4.52
N GLY A 328 13.21 -15.01 -4.19
CA GLY A 328 14.66 -15.05 -4.40
C GLY A 328 15.04 -15.35 -5.85
N VAL A 329 15.99 -16.27 -6.04
CA VAL A 329 16.49 -16.69 -7.36
C VAL A 329 15.39 -17.26 -8.26
N SER A 330 14.35 -17.87 -7.69
CA SER A 330 13.20 -18.44 -8.43
C SER A 330 12.17 -17.43 -8.90
N THR A 331 12.45 -16.13 -8.78
CA THR A 331 11.52 -15.05 -9.18
C THR A 331 11.06 -15.21 -10.62
N SER A 332 9.75 -15.38 -10.80
CA SER A 332 9.08 -15.32 -12.10
C SER A 332 8.87 -13.85 -12.49
N TRP A 333 9.40 -13.45 -13.65
CA TRP A 333 9.23 -12.07 -14.12
C TRP A 333 7.81 -11.78 -14.55
N ASP A 334 7.08 -12.76 -15.06
CA ASP A 334 5.65 -12.61 -15.39
C ASP A 334 4.82 -12.31 -14.14
N ASP A 335 5.15 -12.93 -13.00
CA ASP A 335 4.50 -12.63 -11.71
C ASP A 335 4.82 -11.21 -11.24
N VAL A 336 6.06 -10.76 -11.38
CA VAL A 336 6.46 -9.36 -11.09
C VAL A 336 5.62 -8.38 -11.89
N LEU A 337 5.49 -8.60 -13.20
CA LEU A 337 4.71 -7.72 -14.07
C LEU A 337 3.22 -7.75 -13.73
N ALA A 338 2.68 -8.93 -13.38
CA ALA A 338 1.28 -9.08 -12.99
C ALA A 338 0.96 -8.37 -11.66
N ILE A 339 1.80 -8.59 -10.63
CA ILE A 339 1.65 -7.94 -9.31
C ILE A 339 1.76 -6.42 -9.45
N ARG A 340 2.72 -5.93 -10.23
CA ARG A 340 2.90 -4.50 -10.47
C ARG A 340 1.65 -3.88 -11.11
N ARG A 341 1.12 -4.49 -12.19
CA ARG A 341 -0.11 -4.01 -12.84
C ARG A 341 -1.28 -3.94 -11.87
N LEU A 342 -1.43 -4.96 -11.03
CA LEU A 342 -2.50 -5.00 -10.02
C LEU A 342 -2.36 -3.86 -9.00
N ILE A 343 -1.14 -3.61 -8.51
CA ILE A 343 -0.88 -2.54 -7.53
C ILE A 343 -1.11 -1.17 -8.16
N ASP A 344 -0.61 -0.94 -9.39
CA ASP A 344 -0.83 0.31 -10.13
C ASP A 344 -2.33 0.59 -10.34
N GLN A 345 -3.11 -0.42 -10.71
CA GLN A 345 -4.56 -0.31 -10.86
C GLN A 345 -5.26 0.01 -9.53
N ASN A 346 -4.91 -0.71 -8.47
CA ASN A 346 -5.51 -0.51 -7.15
C ASN A 346 -5.16 0.87 -6.57
N ASP A 347 -3.93 1.33 -6.74
CA ASP A 347 -3.53 2.67 -6.27
C ASP A 347 -4.26 3.76 -7.05
N THR A 348 -4.40 3.62 -8.36
CA THR A 348 -5.18 4.56 -9.20
C THR A 348 -6.64 4.66 -8.72
N LYS A 349 -7.28 3.53 -8.44
CA LYS A 349 -8.65 3.49 -7.94
C LYS A 349 -8.78 4.11 -6.54
N ARG A 350 -7.84 3.79 -5.66
CA ARG A 350 -7.77 4.35 -4.30
C ARG A 350 -7.67 5.88 -4.35
N VAL A 351 -6.80 6.42 -5.21
CA VAL A 351 -6.64 7.87 -5.34
C VAL A 351 -7.87 8.52 -5.95
N ALA A 352 -8.47 7.94 -6.98
CA ALA A 352 -9.72 8.45 -7.58
C ALA A 352 -10.85 8.53 -6.53
N SER A 353 -10.99 7.48 -5.71
CA SER A 353 -11.96 7.46 -4.59
C SER A 353 -11.64 8.53 -3.55
N GLN A 354 -10.38 8.76 -3.25
CA GLN A 354 -9.93 9.79 -2.31
C GLN A 354 -10.24 11.20 -2.84
N LEU A 355 -9.92 11.51 -4.09
CA LEU A 355 -10.24 12.80 -4.72
C LEU A 355 -11.75 13.07 -4.68
N LYS A 356 -12.56 12.06 -5.01
CA LYS A 356 -14.02 12.15 -4.93
C LYS A 356 -14.52 12.41 -3.51
N ARG A 357 -13.98 11.67 -2.51
CA ARG A 357 -14.34 11.83 -1.10
C ARG A 357 -14.13 13.25 -0.61
N TYR A 358 -13.04 13.88 -1.02
CA TYR A 358 -12.70 15.25 -0.63
C TYR A 358 -13.26 16.32 -1.57
N GLY A 359 -13.95 15.97 -2.65
CA GLY A 359 -14.52 16.93 -3.59
C GLY A 359 -13.48 17.68 -4.42
N VAL A 360 -12.30 17.10 -4.64
CA VAL A 360 -11.26 17.68 -5.50
C VAL A 360 -11.62 17.45 -6.96
N THR A 361 -11.62 18.52 -7.77
CA THR A 361 -11.86 18.40 -9.22
C THR A 361 -10.56 18.05 -9.93
N PHE A 362 -10.58 16.99 -10.73
CA PHE A 362 -9.41 16.50 -11.45
C PHE A 362 -9.41 16.95 -12.90
N PHE A 363 -8.27 17.44 -13.38
CA PHE A 363 -7.99 17.79 -14.76
C PHE A 363 -6.84 16.95 -15.29
N LYS A 364 -7.09 16.18 -16.34
CA LYS A 364 -6.04 15.42 -17.01
C LYS A 364 -5.24 16.33 -17.93
N GLY A 365 -3.95 16.45 -17.69
CA GLY A 365 -3.04 17.25 -18.52
C GLY A 365 -1.86 17.77 -17.74
N THR A 366 -0.99 18.48 -18.43
CA THR A 366 0.12 19.23 -17.84
C THR A 366 -0.32 20.66 -17.56
N GLY A 367 -0.02 21.17 -16.36
CA GLY A 367 -0.31 22.55 -15.98
C GLY A 367 0.87 23.47 -16.31
N GLU A 368 0.60 24.57 -16.98
CA GLU A 368 1.55 25.64 -17.28
C GLU A 368 1.07 26.96 -16.68
N ILE A 369 1.89 27.60 -15.87
CA ILE A 369 1.61 28.92 -15.29
C ILE A 369 1.94 29.99 -16.32
N ILE A 370 0.96 30.78 -16.73
CA ILE A 370 1.14 31.81 -17.77
C ILE A 370 1.45 33.18 -17.17
N GLY A 371 0.99 33.43 -15.93
CA GLY A 371 1.22 34.73 -15.25
C GLY A 371 0.27 34.91 -14.07
N CYS A 372 0.48 36.00 -13.37
CA CYS A 372 -0.37 36.46 -12.27
C CYS A 372 -0.86 37.87 -12.63
N ASP A 373 -2.14 38.16 -12.40
CA ASP A 373 -2.70 39.49 -12.63
C ASP A 373 -2.50 40.42 -11.41
N THR A 374 -2.99 41.65 -11.52
CA THR A 374 -2.88 42.69 -10.49
C THR A 374 -3.68 42.32 -9.21
N ASP A 375 -4.66 41.42 -9.31
CA ASP A 375 -5.50 40.96 -8.20
C ASP A 375 -4.94 39.68 -7.56
N SER A 376 -3.70 39.30 -7.89
CA SER A 376 -3.01 38.09 -7.42
C SER A 376 -3.72 36.79 -7.85
N ILE A 377 -4.44 36.83 -8.98
CA ILE A 377 -5.04 35.65 -9.59
C ILE A 377 -4.05 35.06 -10.61
N THR A 378 -3.62 33.85 -10.37
CA THR A 378 -2.69 33.13 -11.24
C THR A 378 -3.46 32.37 -12.30
N LYS A 379 -3.05 32.52 -13.57
CA LYS A 379 -3.60 31.78 -14.71
C LYS A 379 -2.77 30.53 -14.97
N VAL A 380 -3.43 29.38 -14.97
CA VAL A 380 -2.86 28.05 -15.29
C VAL A 380 -3.54 27.51 -16.55
N VAL A 381 -2.75 27.19 -17.56
CA VAL A 381 -3.21 26.53 -18.78
C VAL A 381 -3.00 25.02 -18.62
N VAL A 382 -4.03 24.25 -18.91
CA VAL A 382 -3.97 22.79 -18.93
C VAL A 382 -3.79 22.31 -20.37
N ARG A 383 -2.75 21.51 -20.62
CA ARG A 383 -2.46 20.95 -21.95
C ARG A 383 -2.54 19.42 -21.93
N ASP A 384 -3.15 18.84 -22.94
CA ASP A 384 -2.98 17.42 -23.27
C ASP A 384 -2.14 17.34 -24.55
N SER A 385 -0.93 16.80 -24.40
CA SER A 385 0.11 16.86 -25.45
C SER A 385 0.43 18.31 -25.88
N ALA A 386 0.11 18.72 -27.08
CA ALA A 386 0.32 20.08 -27.56
C ALA A 386 -0.91 20.98 -27.45
N ASP A 387 -2.10 20.41 -27.25
CA ASP A 387 -3.36 21.12 -27.29
C ASP A 387 -3.73 21.71 -25.92
N VAL A 388 -4.25 22.93 -25.93
CA VAL A 388 -4.84 23.55 -24.75
C VAL A 388 -6.23 22.97 -24.54
N VAL A 389 -6.39 22.24 -23.43
CA VAL A 389 -7.67 21.59 -23.07
C VAL A 389 -8.44 22.36 -22.01
N GLY A 390 -7.82 23.38 -21.39
CA GLY A 390 -8.50 24.20 -20.40
C GLY A 390 -7.65 25.34 -19.87
N GLU A 391 -8.33 26.35 -19.29
CA GLU A 391 -7.71 27.47 -18.56
C GLU A 391 -8.33 27.53 -17.16
N LEU A 392 -7.48 27.61 -16.13
CA LEU A 392 -7.87 27.73 -14.73
C LEU A 392 -7.37 29.02 -14.14
N LEU A 393 -8.22 29.74 -13.41
CA LEU A 393 -7.87 30.91 -12.64
C LEU A 393 -7.79 30.52 -11.17
N ALA A 394 -6.69 30.83 -10.48
CA ALA A 394 -6.45 30.39 -9.11
C ALA A 394 -5.96 31.53 -8.20
N ARG A 395 -6.46 31.56 -6.97
CA ARG A 395 -5.91 32.42 -5.92
C ARG A 395 -4.56 31.93 -5.43
N LYS A 396 -4.37 30.61 -5.40
CA LYS A 396 -3.12 29.94 -5.00
C LYS A 396 -2.81 28.82 -5.97
N VAL A 397 -1.54 28.66 -6.31
CA VAL A 397 -1.06 27.54 -7.13
C VAL A 397 -0.03 26.75 -6.34
N VAL A 398 -0.21 25.45 -6.26
CA VAL A 398 0.73 24.52 -5.61
C VAL A 398 1.38 23.64 -6.66
N VAL A 399 2.67 23.82 -6.86
CA VAL A 399 3.47 23.03 -7.79
C VAL A 399 4.07 21.84 -7.03
N SER A 400 3.72 20.64 -7.45
CA SER A 400 4.15 19.37 -6.85
C SER A 400 4.48 18.32 -7.91
N THR A 401 5.11 18.78 -8.99
CA THR A 401 5.44 17.97 -10.18
C THR A 401 6.57 16.96 -9.97
N GLY A 402 7.16 16.98 -8.78
CA GLY A 402 8.14 15.98 -8.37
C GLY A 402 9.48 16.10 -9.08
N SER A 403 10.11 14.96 -9.31
CA SER A 403 11.43 14.85 -9.94
C SER A 403 11.45 13.77 -11.02
N LYS A 404 12.42 13.84 -11.90
CA LYS A 404 12.71 12.82 -12.93
C LYS A 404 14.15 12.34 -12.81
N SER A 405 14.45 11.18 -13.36
CA SER A 405 15.81 10.65 -13.43
C SER A 405 16.74 11.63 -14.18
N ARG A 406 17.91 11.85 -13.60
CA ARG A 406 18.97 12.61 -14.30
C ARG A 406 19.51 11.75 -15.43
N ARG A 407 19.35 12.22 -16.68
CA ARG A 407 19.91 11.57 -17.85
C ARG A 407 21.24 12.24 -18.22
N LEU A 408 22.30 11.45 -18.19
CA LEU A 408 23.61 11.91 -18.66
C LEU A 408 23.67 11.83 -20.19
N ASN A 409 24.34 12.80 -20.80
CA ASN A 409 24.61 12.80 -22.24
C ASN A 409 25.44 11.57 -22.61
N GLY A 410 25.15 10.99 -23.77
CA GLY A 410 25.87 9.85 -24.32
C GLY A 410 25.36 8.49 -23.94
N ILE A 411 24.42 8.39 -22.97
CA ILE A 411 23.72 7.12 -22.67
C ILE A 411 22.58 6.96 -23.69
N PRO A 412 22.56 5.85 -24.46
CA PRO A 412 21.56 5.66 -25.51
C PRO A 412 20.26 5.07 -24.95
N PHE A 413 19.49 5.87 -24.20
CA PHE A 413 18.19 5.48 -23.62
C PHE A 413 17.10 5.15 -24.66
N ASP A 414 17.33 5.46 -25.92
CA ASP A 414 16.50 5.11 -27.07
C ASP A 414 16.71 3.67 -27.53
N LYS A 415 17.77 3.01 -27.06
CA LYS A 415 18.11 1.62 -27.41
C LYS A 415 17.71 0.64 -26.32
N ALA A 416 17.40 -0.58 -26.72
CA ALA A 416 17.09 -1.67 -25.80
C ALA A 416 18.27 -1.93 -24.83
N GLY A 417 17.94 -2.23 -23.60
CA GLY A 417 18.90 -2.59 -22.55
C GLY A 417 19.41 -1.41 -21.72
N PHE A 418 19.12 -0.15 -22.08
CA PHE A 418 19.50 1.02 -21.30
C PHE A 418 18.32 1.65 -20.59
N TYR A 419 18.40 1.71 -19.26
CA TYR A 419 17.33 2.18 -18.39
C TYR A 419 17.82 3.24 -17.40
N ASP A 420 16.91 4.08 -16.97
CA ASP A 420 17.03 4.93 -15.79
C ASP A 420 16.07 4.42 -14.68
N SER A 421 16.07 5.05 -13.50
CA SER A 421 15.21 4.61 -12.39
C SER A 421 13.72 4.77 -12.67
N ASP A 422 13.31 5.58 -13.65
CA ASP A 422 11.90 5.73 -14.03
C ASP A 422 11.49 4.70 -15.09
N SER A 423 12.44 4.22 -15.91
CA SER A 423 12.19 3.29 -17.01
C SER A 423 12.55 1.83 -16.72
N ILE A 424 13.39 1.53 -15.71
CA ILE A 424 13.80 0.14 -15.39
C ILE A 424 12.59 -0.79 -15.12
N ALA A 425 11.51 -0.24 -14.62
CA ALA A 425 10.27 -0.93 -14.42
C ALA A 425 9.61 -1.43 -15.73
N SER A 426 10.05 -0.95 -16.90
CA SER A 426 9.56 -1.41 -18.21
C SER A 426 10.27 -2.66 -18.74
N LEU A 427 11.24 -3.21 -18.01
CA LEU A 427 11.86 -4.50 -18.34
C LEU A 427 10.79 -5.57 -18.62
N GLN A 428 10.95 -6.29 -19.73
CA GLN A 428 10.02 -7.35 -20.14
C GLN A 428 10.44 -8.74 -19.64
N SER A 429 11.70 -8.89 -19.25
CA SER A 429 12.26 -10.14 -18.72
C SER A 429 13.31 -9.83 -17.65
N LYS A 430 13.53 -10.79 -16.75
CA LYS A 430 14.61 -10.72 -15.77
C LYS A 430 15.95 -10.75 -16.53
N PRO A 431 16.84 -9.75 -16.35
CA PRO A 431 18.15 -9.77 -17.02
C PRO A 431 19.07 -10.80 -16.38
N GLU A 432 19.99 -11.38 -17.16
CA GLU A 432 21.04 -12.26 -16.64
C GLU A 432 22.13 -11.47 -15.91
N SER A 433 22.41 -10.25 -16.39
CA SER A 433 23.38 -9.34 -15.79
C SER A 433 22.93 -7.89 -15.86
N LEU A 434 23.22 -7.13 -14.82
CA LEU A 434 22.86 -5.73 -14.67
C LEU A 434 24.09 -4.88 -14.32
N PHE A 435 24.37 -3.88 -15.14
CA PHE A 435 25.31 -2.83 -14.79
C PHE A 435 24.56 -1.66 -14.14
N VAL A 436 25.00 -1.21 -12.97
CA VAL A 436 24.44 -0.05 -12.26
C VAL A 436 25.46 1.08 -12.21
N GLN A 437 25.14 2.19 -12.84
CA GLN A 437 25.92 3.43 -12.74
C GLN A 437 25.39 4.28 -11.60
N GLY A 438 26.21 4.49 -10.59
CA GLY A 438 25.88 5.31 -9.41
C GLY A 438 25.90 4.52 -8.12
N THR A 439 25.99 5.24 -7.01
CA THR A 439 26.11 4.68 -5.65
C THR A 439 25.17 5.36 -4.64
N GLY A 440 24.13 6.04 -5.15
CA GLY A 440 23.07 6.60 -4.33
C GLY A 440 22.07 5.56 -3.86
N ILE A 441 21.09 5.98 -3.05
CA ILE A 441 20.03 5.11 -2.49
C ILE A 441 19.38 4.24 -3.56
N ILE A 442 18.91 4.84 -4.66
CA ILE A 442 18.22 4.14 -5.75
C ILE A 442 19.12 3.08 -6.41
N ALA A 443 20.39 3.41 -6.64
CA ALA A 443 21.35 2.48 -7.25
C ALA A 443 21.52 1.22 -6.40
N LEU A 444 21.67 1.38 -5.08
CA LEU A 444 21.92 0.26 -4.17
C LEU A 444 20.65 -0.51 -3.81
N GLU A 445 19.48 0.15 -3.78
CA GLU A 445 18.20 -0.56 -3.71
C GLU A 445 18.06 -1.54 -4.86
N TYR A 446 18.21 -1.09 -6.10
CA TYR A 446 18.12 -1.98 -7.26
C TYR A 446 19.24 -3.02 -7.31
N ALA A 447 20.46 -2.67 -6.90
CA ALA A 447 21.57 -3.62 -6.85
C ALA A 447 21.26 -4.80 -5.91
N THR A 448 20.76 -4.52 -4.69
CA THR A 448 20.39 -5.58 -3.73
C THR A 448 19.20 -6.39 -4.21
N ILE A 449 18.18 -5.76 -4.81
CA ILE A 449 16.97 -6.42 -5.32
C ILE A 449 17.33 -7.40 -6.44
N PHE A 450 18.07 -6.97 -7.44
CA PHE A 450 18.44 -7.83 -8.56
C PHE A 450 19.44 -8.93 -8.14
N ALA A 451 20.35 -8.62 -7.21
CA ALA A 451 21.24 -9.64 -6.66
C ALA A 451 20.45 -10.74 -5.90
N GLU A 452 19.43 -10.37 -5.12
CA GLU A 452 18.53 -11.32 -4.45
C GLU A 452 17.79 -12.22 -5.43
N MET A 453 17.45 -11.70 -6.62
CA MET A 453 16.84 -12.45 -7.72
C MET A 453 17.86 -13.35 -8.48
N GLY A 454 19.12 -13.37 -8.07
CA GLY A 454 20.19 -14.15 -8.73
C GLY A 454 20.73 -13.52 -10.01
N VAL A 455 20.51 -12.24 -10.24
CA VAL A 455 21.10 -11.50 -11.36
C VAL A 455 22.55 -11.14 -11.03
N HIS A 456 23.47 -11.32 -11.98
CA HIS A 456 24.84 -10.87 -11.82
C HIS A 456 24.90 -9.32 -11.86
N VAL A 457 25.16 -8.68 -10.74
CA VAL A 457 25.14 -7.22 -10.62
C VAL A 457 26.54 -6.65 -10.51
N CYS A 458 26.83 -5.63 -11.31
CA CYS A 458 28.05 -4.85 -11.25
C CYS A 458 27.72 -3.36 -11.00
N VAL A 459 28.25 -2.78 -9.94
CA VAL A 459 28.03 -1.36 -9.58
C VAL A 459 29.31 -0.57 -9.78
N ALA A 460 29.26 0.49 -10.58
CA ALA A 460 30.38 1.41 -10.78
C ALA A 460 30.25 2.65 -9.89
N ALA A 461 31.22 2.81 -8.98
CA ALA A 461 31.37 3.92 -8.07
C ALA A 461 32.46 4.86 -8.55
N ARG A 462 32.17 6.17 -8.71
CA ARG A 462 33.20 7.16 -9.04
C ARG A 462 34.16 7.43 -7.87
N GLY A 463 33.65 7.31 -6.67
CA GLY A 463 34.40 7.50 -5.44
C GLY A 463 35.04 6.23 -4.89
N SER A 464 35.67 6.37 -3.73
CA SER A 464 36.20 5.25 -2.95
C SER A 464 35.09 4.55 -2.17
N ARG A 465 35.46 3.46 -1.47
CA ARG A 465 34.56 2.68 -0.58
C ARG A 465 33.92 3.58 0.50
N GLU A 466 34.67 4.50 1.07
CA GLU A 466 34.26 5.41 2.14
C GLU A 466 33.24 6.45 1.65
N GLN A 467 33.22 6.74 0.36
CA GLN A 467 32.32 7.69 -0.28
C GLN A 467 31.00 7.09 -0.78
N LEU A 468 30.79 5.78 -0.55
CA LEU A 468 29.55 5.12 -0.89
C LEU A 468 28.48 5.50 0.14
N LEU A 469 27.35 6.08 -0.29
CA LEU A 469 26.28 6.58 0.57
C LEU A 469 26.80 7.42 1.78
N PRO A 470 27.38 8.60 1.55
CA PRO A 470 28.01 9.38 2.60
C PRO A 470 27.03 9.83 3.72
N MET A 471 25.72 9.80 3.47
CA MET A 471 24.70 10.09 4.47
C MET A 471 24.49 8.95 5.48
N LEU A 472 25.01 7.76 5.24
CA LEU A 472 24.90 6.66 6.19
C LEU A 472 25.99 6.74 7.25
N ASP A 473 25.64 6.39 8.48
CA ASP A 473 26.63 6.09 9.50
C ASP A 473 27.58 4.98 9.01
N ARG A 474 28.83 5.07 9.42
CA ARG A 474 29.89 4.17 8.96
C ARG A 474 29.54 2.70 9.18
N ALA A 475 29.00 2.36 10.36
CA ALA A 475 28.66 0.97 10.70
C ALA A 475 27.58 0.41 9.75
N MET A 476 26.57 1.22 9.39
CA MET A 476 25.54 0.80 8.44
C MET A 476 26.09 0.62 7.02
N ARG A 477 26.94 1.56 6.59
CA ARG A 477 27.56 1.50 5.26
C ARG A 477 28.44 0.26 5.12
N ASP A 478 29.27 -0.03 6.13
CA ASP A 478 30.17 -1.18 6.11
C ASP A 478 29.39 -2.50 6.11
N ALA A 479 28.30 -2.59 6.88
CA ALA A 479 27.41 -3.75 6.87
C ALA A 479 26.72 -3.94 5.51
N LEU A 480 26.20 -2.88 4.88
CA LEU A 480 25.59 -2.93 3.57
C LEU A 480 26.59 -3.40 2.47
N ILE A 481 27.81 -2.89 2.51
CA ILE A 481 28.86 -3.29 1.57
C ILE A 481 29.18 -4.76 1.74
N ALA A 482 29.33 -5.24 2.98
CA ALA A 482 29.61 -6.65 3.27
C ALA A 482 28.49 -7.56 2.73
N ASP A 483 27.23 -7.17 2.89
CA ASP A 483 26.09 -7.95 2.38
C ASP A 483 26.01 -7.92 0.85
N LEU A 484 26.33 -6.80 0.19
CA LEU A 484 26.42 -6.73 -1.28
C LEU A 484 27.50 -7.67 -1.82
N GLU A 485 28.69 -7.62 -1.21
CA GLU A 485 29.81 -8.49 -1.57
C GLU A 485 29.48 -9.97 -1.34
N ALA A 486 28.80 -10.29 -0.21
CA ALA A 486 28.35 -11.65 0.09
C ALA A 486 27.30 -12.19 -0.90
N LYS A 487 26.46 -11.30 -1.47
CA LYS A 487 25.50 -11.61 -2.54
C LYS A 487 26.15 -11.70 -3.93
N GLY A 488 27.46 -11.51 -4.04
CA GLY A 488 28.20 -11.57 -5.31
C GLY A 488 28.08 -10.30 -6.16
N VAL A 489 27.68 -9.17 -5.59
CA VAL A 489 27.68 -7.90 -6.30
C VAL A 489 29.11 -7.42 -6.49
N GLU A 490 29.50 -7.17 -7.74
CA GLU A 490 30.82 -6.62 -8.06
C GLU A 490 30.80 -5.09 -7.86
N LEU A 491 31.54 -4.59 -6.87
CA LEU A 491 31.66 -3.17 -6.59
C LEU A 491 32.98 -2.64 -7.19
N ILE A 492 32.90 -1.83 -8.22
CA ILE A 492 34.08 -1.24 -8.89
C ILE A 492 34.20 0.21 -8.44
N TYR A 493 35.21 0.49 -7.62
CA TYR A 493 35.49 1.84 -7.10
C TYR A 493 36.40 2.62 -8.03
N GLN A 494 36.35 3.96 -7.92
CA GLN A 494 37.12 4.91 -8.75
C GLN A 494 36.93 4.66 -10.25
N ALA A 495 35.72 4.23 -10.63
CA ALA A 495 35.36 3.89 -12.00
C ALA A 495 34.55 5.05 -12.64
N ASN A 496 35.05 5.57 -13.76
CA ASN A 496 34.33 6.49 -14.62
C ASN A 496 33.85 5.79 -15.88
N VAL A 497 32.60 5.99 -16.26
CA VAL A 497 32.12 5.49 -17.54
C VAL A 497 32.66 6.39 -18.65
N LYS A 498 33.46 5.82 -19.54
CA LYS A 498 34.07 6.53 -20.68
C LYS A 498 33.20 6.55 -21.91
N SER A 499 32.56 5.40 -22.21
CA SER A 499 31.70 5.29 -23.39
C SER A 499 30.64 4.23 -23.22
N TRP A 500 29.56 4.39 -23.97
CA TRP A 500 28.42 3.50 -24.09
C TRP A 500 28.25 3.09 -25.54
N ARG A 501 28.05 1.82 -25.82
CA ARG A 501 27.71 1.33 -27.14
C ARG A 501 26.79 0.13 -27.05
N THR A 502 26.24 -0.26 -28.17
CA THR A 502 25.45 -1.48 -28.31
C THR A 502 26.16 -2.38 -29.31
N ASP A 503 26.43 -3.60 -28.91
CA ASP A 503 27.01 -4.63 -29.78
C ASP A 503 26.00 -5.77 -29.91
N ALA A 504 25.52 -6.05 -31.12
CA ALA A 504 24.46 -7.03 -31.36
C ALA A 504 23.24 -6.89 -30.40
N GLN A 505 22.79 -5.66 -30.13
CA GLN A 505 21.73 -5.28 -29.18
C GLN A 505 22.08 -5.48 -27.69
N ILE A 506 23.29 -5.86 -27.36
CA ILE A 506 23.77 -6.00 -25.98
C ILE A 506 24.48 -4.72 -25.56
N PRO A 507 24.11 -4.09 -24.43
CA PRO A 507 24.82 -2.97 -23.86
C PRO A 507 26.29 -3.28 -23.54
N VAL A 508 27.19 -2.43 -23.99
CA VAL A 508 28.61 -2.50 -23.71
C VAL A 508 29.09 -1.21 -23.07
N VAL A 509 29.82 -1.33 -21.99
CA VAL A 509 30.31 -0.22 -21.16
C VAL A 509 31.84 -0.24 -21.12
N ASP A 510 32.48 0.86 -21.43
CA ASP A 510 33.90 1.07 -21.21
C ASP A 510 34.10 1.86 -19.91
N LEU A 511 34.79 1.25 -18.95
CA LEU A 511 35.07 1.85 -17.65
C LEU A 511 36.55 2.24 -17.60
N GLU A 512 36.79 3.50 -17.25
CA GLU A 512 38.11 4.04 -17.00
C GLU A 512 38.40 3.92 -15.48
N LEU A 513 39.41 3.15 -15.15
CA LEU A 513 39.93 2.91 -13.82
C LEU A 513 41.33 3.53 -13.69
N PRO A 514 41.85 3.75 -12.47
CA PRO A 514 43.25 4.15 -12.28
C PRO A 514 44.27 3.19 -12.93
N THR A 515 43.89 1.93 -13.11
CA THR A 515 44.73 0.87 -13.72
C THR A 515 44.59 0.76 -15.24
N GLY A 516 43.66 1.51 -15.87
CA GLY A 516 43.39 1.46 -17.30
C GLY A 516 41.92 1.31 -17.64
N ILE A 517 41.62 1.07 -18.89
CA ILE A 517 40.24 0.91 -19.39
C ILE A 517 39.88 -0.56 -19.43
N ILE A 518 38.70 -0.90 -18.90
CA ILE A 518 38.10 -2.22 -19.05
C ILE A 518 36.77 -2.12 -19.81
N THR A 519 36.51 -3.11 -20.64
CA THR A 519 35.26 -3.23 -21.41
C THR A 519 34.43 -4.37 -20.85
N ARG A 520 33.13 -4.12 -20.62
CA ARG A 520 32.17 -5.10 -20.07
C ARG A 520 30.85 -5.06 -20.84
N SER A 521 30.22 -6.21 -21.01
CA SER A 521 28.91 -6.37 -21.64
C SER A 521 27.89 -6.83 -20.60
N PHE A 522 26.66 -6.33 -20.68
CA PHE A 522 25.58 -6.63 -19.74
C PHE A 522 24.25 -6.79 -20.47
N SER A 523 23.35 -7.62 -19.93
CA SER A 523 21.98 -7.75 -20.47
C SER A 523 21.15 -6.50 -20.26
N ALA A 524 21.43 -5.72 -19.20
CA ALA A 524 20.79 -4.45 -18.91
C ALA A 524 21.76 -3.47 -18.23
N VAL A 525 21.49 -2.18 -18.41
CA VAL A 525 22.18 -1.05 -17.78
C VAL A 525 21.16 -0.18 -17.06
N LEU A 526 21.42 0.14 -15.79
CA LEU A 526 20.68 1.10 -14.99
C LEU A 526 21.55 2.32 -14.71
N SER A 527 21.17 3.47 -15.24
CA SER A 527 21.76 4.76 -14.84
C SER A 527 20.97 5.36 -13.67
N ALA A 528 21.56 5.34 -12.47
CA ALA A 528 20.97 5.83 -11.22
C ALA A 528 21.85 6.93 -10.58
N VAL A 529 22.14 7.96 -11.36
CA VAL A 529 23.08 9.05 -11.03
C VAL A 529 22.40 10.27 -10.41
N GLY A 530 21.23 10.08 -9.84
CA GLY A 530 20.45 11.11 -9.17
C GLY A 530 19.17 11.50 -9.90
N ARG A 531 18.45 12.44 -9.32
CA ARG A 531 17.19 12.97 -9.84
C ARG A 531 17.30 14.49 -10.00
N VAL A 532 16.48 15.05 -10.87
CA VAL A 532 16.35 16.50 -11.07
C VAL A 532 14.90 16.92 -10.93
N PRO A 533 14.61 18.10 -10.37
CA PRO A 533 13.26 18.64 -10.30
C PRO A 533 12.58 18.70 -11.66
N THR A 534 11.28 18.44 -11.72
CA THR A 534 10.49 18.56 -12.95
C THR A 534 9.88 19.95 -13.02
N THR A 535 10.62 20.90 -13.60
CA THR A 535 10.22 22.31 -13.73
C THR A 535 9.97 22.74 -15.17
N GLN A 536 10.48 21.99 -16.13
CA GLN A 536 10.37 22.31 -17.56
C GLN A 536 8.91 22.39 -18.03
N GLY A 537 8.56 23.49 -18.69
CA GLY A 537 7.22 23.72 -19.24
C GLY A 537 6.16 24.10 -18.19
N LEU A 538 6.58 24.46 -16.98
CA LEU A 538 5.68 24.95 -15.94
C LEU A 538 5.42 26.46 -15.98
N GLY A 539 6.22 27.23 -16.76
CA GLY A 539 6.15 28.70 -16.79
C GLY A 539 6.62 29.37 -15.50
N ILE A 540 7.26 28.63 -14.59
CA ILE A 540 7.76 29.17 -13.31
C ILE A 540 8.89 30.20 -13.57
N GLU A 541 9.63 30.02 -14.63
CA GLU A 541 10.77 30.87 -15.00
C GLU A 541 10.36 32.33 -15.19
N THR A 542 9.11 32.58 -15.57
CA THR A 542 8.55 33.93 -15.74
C THR A 542 8.17 34.60 -14.41
N LEU A 543 8.11 33.84 -13.31
CA LEU A 543 7.72 34.34 -12.00
C LEU A 543 8.92 34.57 -11.07
N LEU A 544 10.12 34.18 -11.51
CA LEU A 544 11.33 34.28 -10.72
C LEU A 544 12.14 35.48 -11.28
N ASP A 545 12.29 36.54 -10.50
CA ASP A 545 13.16 37.67 -10.82
C ASP A 545 14.63 37.22 -10.79
N GLY A 546 15.24 36.89 -11.94
CA GLY A 546 16.64 36.56 -12.04
C GLY A 546 17.01 35.71 -13.26
N ASP A 547 18.22 35.83 -13.72
CA ASP A 547 18.79 35.17 -14.90
C ASP A 547 18.47 33.69 -15.00
N ALA A 548 17.80 33.28 -16.04
CA ALA A 548 17.36 31.92 -16.35
C ALA A 548 18.51 30.87 -16.50
N GLY A 549 19.70 31.17 -16.01
CA GLY A 549 20.91 30.35 -16.11
C GLY A 549 21.39 29.74 -14.79
N SER A 550 20.84 30.09 -13.62
CA SER A 550 21.26 29.54 -12.35
C SER A 550 20.68 28.13 -12.10
N SER A 551 21.56 27.26 -11.62
CA SER A 551 21.19 25.85 -11.32
C SER A 551 20.05 25.82 -10.34
N TYR A 552 19.14 24.83 -10.47
CA TYR A 552 17.92 24.59 -9.65
C TYR A 552 18.11 24.53 -8.12
N LYS A 553 19.34 24.71 -7.62
CA LYS A 553 19.66 24.90 -6.21
C LYS A 553 19.24 26.25 -5.65
N GLU A 554 18.88 27.19 -6.51
CA GLU A 554 18.64 28.61 -6.18
C GLU A 554 17.23 29.08 -6.56
N LEU A 555 16.22 28.19 -6.64
CA LEU A 555 14.85 28.65 -6.55
C LEU A 555 14.71 29.38 -5.21
N PRO A 556 14.39 30.67 -5.19
CA PRO A 556 14.28 31.43 -3.96
C PRO A 556 13.07 30.91 -3.19
N LEU A 557 13.28 29.86 -2.40
CA LEU A 557 12.41 29.53 -1.30
C LEU A 557 12.64 30.63 -0.28
N LEU A 558 11.66 31.46 -0.08
CA LEU A 558 11.69 32.45 0.98
C LEU A 558 11.84 31.72 2.30
N ASP A 559 13.06 31.85 2.85
CA ASP A 559 13.45 31.29 4.13
C ASP A 559 13.14 29.79 4.34
N ASN A 560 14.00 29.05 5.02
CA ASN A 560 13.96 27.57 5.18
C ASN A 560 12.64 26.96 5.70
N GLN A 561 11.59 27.71 5.82
CA GLN A 561 10.27 27.31 6.29
C GLN A 561 9.10 27.75 5.41
N GLN A 562 9.31 28.60 4.41
CA GLN A 562 8.25 29.11 3.54
C GLN A 562 8.42 28.56 2.13
N LEU A 563 7.47 27.69 1.76
CA LEU A 563 7.37 27.03 0.47
C LEU A 563 6.81 27.99 -0.62
N GLU A 564 6.66 29.25 -0.28
CA GLU A 564 6.12 30.31 -1.13
C GLU A 564 7.22 30.89 -2.03
N THR A 565 6.90 31.14 -3.28
CA THR A 565 7.80 31.85 -4.21
C THR A 565 7.64 33.37 -4.06
N SER A 566 8.57 34.14 -4.64
CA SER A 566 8.49 35.62 -4.70
C SER A 566 7.18 36.15 -5.34
N ALA A 567 6.48 35.33 -6.10
CA ALA A 567 5.17 35.66 -6.67
C ALA A 567 4.02 35.69 -5.64
N GLY A 568 4.24 35.25 -4.38
CA GLY A 568 3.26 35.37 -3.28
C GLY A 568 1.99 34.52 -3.43
N SER A 569 1.77 33.87 -4.57
CA SER A 569 0.59 33.04 -4.86
C SER A 569 0.97 31.62 -5.32
N VAL A 570 2.26 31.36 -5.55
CA VAL A 570 2.78 30.08 -6.05
C VAL A 570 3.68 29.41 -5.02
N TYR A 571 3.41 28.15 -4.72
CA TYR A 571 4.08 27.34 -3.71
C TYR A 571 4.73 26.10 -4.34
N LEU A 572 5.92 25.71 -3.88
CA LEU A 572 6.64 24.51 -4.33
C LEU A 572 6.72 23.48 -3.21
N ILE A 573 6.23 22.26 -3.43
CA ILE A 573 6.28 21.18 -2.44
C ILE A 573 6.72 19.85 -3.06
N GLY A 574 7.28 18.98 -2.25
CA GLY A 574 7.79 17.67 -2.68
C GLY A 574 9.13 17.77 -3.40
N ASP A 575 9.43 16.80 -4.27
CA ASP A 575 10.74 16.68 -4.90
C ASP A 575 11.10 17.86 -5.80
N VAL A 576 10.12 18.59 -6.31
CA VAL A 576 10.38 19.82 -7.10
C VAL A 576 11.08 20.88 -6.25
N SER A 577 10.87 20.88 -4.93
CA SER A 577 11.58 21.76 -3.97
C SER A 577 12.88 21.12 -3.41
N GLY A 578 13.28 19.95 -3.90
CA GLY A 578 14.49 19.25 -3.45
C GLY A 578 14.30 18.35 -2.23
N SER A 579 13.05 18.04 -1.82
CA SER A 579 12.80 17.22 -0.60
C SER A 579 13.33 15.79 -0.69
N GLY A 580 13.25 15.15 -1.85
CA GLY A 580 13.81 13.85 -2.17
C GLY A 580 13.20 12.64 -1.42
N LEU A 581 12.29 12.86 -0.48
CA LEU A 581 11.63 11.82 0.32
C LEU A 581 10.11 12.03 0.36
N ALA A 582 9.35 10.97 0.12
CA ALA A 582 7.88 11.02 0.13
C ALA A 582 7.30 11.48 1.47
N CYS A 583 7.88 11.08 2.61
CA CYS A 583 7.46 11.54 3.93
C CYS A 583 7.66 13.05 4.10
N LYS A 584 8.79 13.59 3.67
CA LYS A 584 9.02 15.04 3.67
C LYS A 584 8.05 15.77 2.76
N ALA A 585 7.76 15.21 1.57
CA ALA A 585 6.78 15.76 0.64
C ALA A 585 5.38 15.87 1.27
N VAL A 586 4.95 14.85 2.00
CA VAL A 586 3.67 14.85 2.74
C VAL A 586 3.70 15.87 3.88
N MET A 587 4.79 15.95 4.64
CA MET A 587 4.94 16.97 5.70
C MET A 587 4.92 18.40 5.15
N GLN A 588 5.60 18.65 4.03
CA GLN A 588 5.54 19.96 3.36
C GLN A 588 4.12 20.32 2.92
N ALA A 589 3.36 19.34 2.39
CA ALA A 589 1.97 19.56 2.02
C ALA A 589 1.09 19.88 3.24
N GLN A 590 1.33 19.26 4.38
CA GLN A 590 0.64 19.55 5.63
C GLN A 590 0.97 20.95 6.14
N GLY A 591 2.25 21.30 6.19
CA GLY A 591 2.72 22.62 6.61
C GLY A 591 2.20 23.74 5.69
N LEU A 592 2.14 23.49 4.36
CA LEU A 592 1.56 24.40 3.39
C LEU A 592 0.09 24.71 3.73
N VAL A 593 -0.71 23.68 4.00
CA VAL A 593 -2.13 23.86 4.32
C VAL A 593 -2.30 24.68 5.59
N ASP A 594 -1.49 24.42 6.59
CA ASP A 594 -1.52 25.15 7.85
C ASP A 594 -1.08 26.64 7.68
N HIS A 595 -0.20 26.93 6.74
CA HIS A 595 0.28 28.28 6.41
C HIS A 595 -0.69 29.05 5.51
N VAL A 596 -1.22 28.43 4.45
CA VAL A 596 -2.11 29.09 3.47
C VAL A 596 -3.47 29.40 4.08
N LEU A 597 -3.88 28.62 5.06
CA LEU A 597 -5.14 28.84 5.80
C LEU A 597 -4.80 29.26 7.23
N PRO A 598 -4.84 30.54 7.57
CA PRO A 598 -4.85 30.95 8.97
C PRO A 598 -6.06 30.30 9.61
N SER A 599 -5.82 29.21 10.34
CA SER A 599 -6.80 28.26 10.85
C SER A 599 -7.95 28.94 11.57
N MET A 600 -9.13 28.91 10.99
CA MET A 600 -10.37 29.21 11.73
C MET A 600 -10.69 28.10 12.74
N VAL A 601 -10.14 26.90 12.57
CA VAL A 601 -10.49 25.71 13.36
C VAL A 601 -9.44 25.33 14.42
N LEU A 602 -8.17 25.70 14.22
CA LEU A 602 -7.06 25.30 15.10
C LEU A 602 -6.41 26.45 15.88
N ARG A 603 -7.10 27.58 16.04
CA ARG A 603 -6.59 28.77 16.78
C ARG A 603 -6.09 28.47 18.20
N ASN A 604 -6.44 27.34 18.80
CA ASN A 604 -6.03 26.95 20.15
C ASN A 604 -4.90 25.93 20.24
N ARG A 605 -4.37 25.42 19.11
CA ARG A 605 -3.23 24.52 19.13
C ARG A 605 -1.95 25.33 18.87
N LYS A 606 -1.24 25.66 19.94
CA LYS A 606 0.16 26.08 19.81
C LYS A 606 0.92 24.88 19.24
N LEU A 607 1.31 24.96 17.96
CA LEU A 607 2.28 24.01 17.40
C LEU A 607 3.53 24.12 18.28
N SER A 608 3.99 23.01 18.82
CA SER A 608 5.22 23.00 19.58
C SER A 608 6.39 23.35 18.64
N LYS A 609 7.48 23.92 19.18
CA LYS A 609 8.68 24.18 18.37
C LYS A 609 9.26 22.90 17.75
N SER A 610 8.95 21.72 18.33
CA SER A 610 9.32 20.40 17.79
C SER A 610 8.59 20.05 16.50
N ASP A 611 7.37 20.59 16.27
CA ASP A 611 6.61 20.37 15.05
C ASP A 611 7.24 21.10 13.82
N GLN A 612 8.19 22.00 14.06
CA GLN A 612 8.88 22.80 13.03
C GLN A 612 10.26 22.23 12.62
N SER A 613 10.77 21.21 13.31
CA SER A 613 12.10 20.66 13.00
C SER A 613 12.04 19.69 11.81
N HIS A 614 12.11 20.23 10.60
CA HIS A 614 12.22 19.44 9.34
C HIS A 614 13.50 18.58 9.28
N GLY A 615 14.44 18.73 10.24
CA GLY A 615 15.71 18.02 10.30
C GLY A 615 15.62 16.56 10.78
N ASN A 616 14.55 16.18 11.49
CA ASN A 616 14.44 14.88 12.17
C ASN A 616 13.50 13.87 11.47
N SER A 617 13.27 14.03 10.16
CA SER A 617 12.49 13.04 9.40
C SER A 617 13.29 11.75 9.22
N PRO A 618 12.75 10.59 9.57
CA PRO A 618 13.44 9.32 9.35
C PRO A 618 13.64 9.06 7.85
N SER A 619 14.77 8.48 7.52
CA SER A 619 15.12 8.06 6.17
C SER A 619 15.22 6.54 6.12
N ILE A 620 14.70 5.95 5.04
CA ILE A 620 14.72 4.50 4.80
C ILE A 620 15.39 4.24 3.46
N VAL A 621 16.30 3.29 3.44
CA VAL A 621 16.85 2.70 2.22
C VAL A 621 16.28 1.30 2.08
N TRP A 622 15.49 1.08 1.03
CA TRP A 622 14.79 -0.16 0.77
C TRP A 622 15.65 -1.21 0.07
N ALA A 623 16.88 -1.34 0.55
CA ALA A 623 17.78 -2.43 0.18
C ALA A 623 17.29 -3.77 0.75
N ILE A 624 17.99 -4.85 0.47
CA ILE A 624 17.80 -6.16 1.06
C ILE A 624 19.13 -6.59 1.71
N PRO A 625 19.22 -6.52 3.06
CA PRO A 625 18.26 -6.06 4.04
C PRO A 625 18.05 -4.54 4.03
N GLU A 626 16.95 -4.08 4.61
CA GLU A 626 16.62 -2.66 4.70
C GLU A 626 17.44 -1.94 5.78
N LEU A 627 17.57 -0.61 5.60
CA LEU A 627 18.22 0.26 6.56
C LEU A 627 17.34 1.46 6.86
N ALA A 628 17.38 1.94 8.10
CA ALA A 628 16.66 3.15 8.46
C ALA A 628 17.49 3.99 9.44
N PHE A 629 17.41 5.30 9.34
CA PHE A 629 18.16 6.20 10.20
C PHE A 629 17.45 7.54 10.41
N VAL A 630 17.77 8.18 11.51
CA VAL A 630 17.30 9.51 11.88
C VAL A 630 18.31 10.19 12.80
N GLY A 631 18.42 11.50 12.70
CA GLY A 631 19.37 12.31 13.49
C GLY A 631 20.79 12.21 12.96
N SER A 632 21.77 12.56 13.80
CA SER A 632 23.17 12.70 13.42
C SER A 632 23.88 11.36 13.33
N THR A 633 24.70 11.19 12.30
CA THR A 633 25.73 10.14 12.27
C THR A 633 26.78 10.38 13.33
N GLU A 634 27.56 9.36 13.68
CA GLU A 634 28.66 9.50 14.62
C GLU A 634 29.67 10.56 14.16
N SER A 635 29.97 10.64 12.86
CA SER A 635 30.87 11.66 12.30
C SER A 635 30.33 13.08 12.46
N GLU A 636 29.05 13.31 12.13
CA GLU A 636 28.42 14.63 12.29
C GLU A 636 28.32 15.06 13.76
N ALA A 637 28.03 14.10 14.63
CA ALA A 637 28.02 14.35 16.09
C ALA A 637 29.43 14.67 16.62
N THR A 638 30.45 13.96 16.12
CA THR A 638 31.87 14.25 16.46
C THR A 638 32.28 15.64 15.99
N GLU A 639 31.93 16.05 14.81
CA GLU A 639 32.19 17.41 14.29
C GLU A 639 31.52 18.48 15.16
N SER A 640 30.29 18.19 15.65
CA SER A 640 29.52 19.16 16.43
C SER A 640 29.91 19.27 17.91
N PHE A 641 30.30 18.15 18.54
CA PHE A 641 30.48 18.05 19.97
C PHE A 641 31.88 17.58 20.41
N GLY A 642 32.77 17.26 19.46
CA GLY A 642 34.09 16.67 19.73
C GLY A 642 33.99 15.16 20.02
N GLU A 643 35.10 14.44 19.83
CA GLU A 643 35.19 12.99 20.04
C GLU A 643 34.90 12.61 21.51
N GLU A 644 35.37 13.39 22.49
CA GLU A 644 35.08 13.15 23.90
C GLU A 644 33.69 13.58 24.34
N GLY A 645 33.01 14.42 23.53
CA GLY A 645 31.64 14.92 23.81
C GLY A 645 30.54 13.91 23.50
N ILE A 646 30.84 12.89 22.69
CA ILE A 646 29.86 11.88 22.27
C ILE A 646 30.29 10.46 22.65
N PHE A 647 29.35 9.53 22.51
CA PHE A 647 29.64 8.10 22.46
C PHE A 647 28.58 7.40 21.59
N SER A 648 28.95 6.26 21.08
CA SER A 648 28.00 5.40 20.32
C SER A 648 28.01 3.99 20.89
N ILE A 649 26.89 3.29 20.71
CA ILE A 649 26.74 1.86 21.03
C ILE A 649 26.02 1.15 19.88
N VAL A 650 26.30 -0.15 19.79
CA VAL A 650 25.65 -1.05 18.82
C VAL A 650 25.00 -2.19 19.59
N ALA A 651 23.70 -2.40 19.40
CA ALA A 651 22.93 -3.48 19.98
C ALA A 651 22.51 -4.45 18.87
N PRO A 652 23.02 -5.69 18.83
CA PRO A 652 22.66 -6.67 17.82
C PRO A 652 21.19 -7.14 17.96
N PHE A 653 20.52 -7.41 16.85
CA PHE A 653 19.18 -8.02 16.87
C PHE A 653 19.22 -9.44 17.42
N ALA A 654 20.31 -10.16 17.20
CA ALA A 654 20.55 -11.50 17.74
C ALA A 654 20.49 -11.58 19.28
N ASP A 655 20.69 -10.47 19.99
CA ASP A 655 20.60 -10.41 21.45
C ASP A 655 19.15 -10.33 21.97
N THR A 656 18.19 -10.10 21.08
CA THR A 656 16.76 -10.18 21.42
C THR A 656 16.22 -11.61 21.31
N ILE A 657 15.17 -11.93 22.07
CA ILE A 657 14.50 -13.24 21.93
C ILE A 657 13.96 -13.42 20.49
N ARG A 658 13.35 -12.37 19.94
CA ARG A 658 12.80 -12.39 18.58
C ARG A 658 13.88 -12.62 17.52
N GLY A 659 15.04 -11.98 17.67
CA GLY A 659 16.19 -12.14 16.78
C GLY A 659 16.69 -13.59 16.77
N ARG A 660 16.86 -14.20 17.95
CA ARG A 660 17.24 -15.62 18.07
C ARG A 660 16.19 -16.57 17.49
N LEU A 661 14.90 -16.34 17.73
CA LEU A 661 13.81 -17.16 17.19
C LEU A 661 13.74 -17.11 15.65
N LYS A 662 14.08 -15.99 15.06
CA LYS A 662 14.15 -15.80 13.61
C LYS A 662 15.51 -16.18 13.02
N ALA A 663 16.49 -16.54 13.84
CA ALA A 663 17.88 -16.76 13.44
C ALA A 663 18.45 -15.60 12.62
N LEU A 664 18.18 -14.36 13.05
CA LEU A 664 18.62 -13.17 12.32
C LEU A 664 20.15 -13.08 12.32
N PRO A 665 20.76 -12.60 11.23
CA PRO A 665 22.20 -12.41 11.14
C PRO A 665 22.75 -11.53 12.28
N SER A 666 23.93 -11.85 12.74
CA SER A 666 24.65 -11.04 13.77
C SER A 666 25.05 -9.66 13.25
N SER A 667 25.06 -9.46 11.94
CA SER A 667 25.26 -8.17 11.28
C SER A 667 24.08 -7.22 11.38
N TYR A 668 22.88 -7.68 11.84
CA TYR A 668 21.72 -6.82 12.03
C TYR A 668 21.76 -6.14 13.39
N PHE A 669 21.65 -4.83 13.41
CA PHE A 669 21.82 -4.05 14.64
C PHE A 669 21.01 -2.77 14.68
N LEU A 670 20.88 -2.24 15.88
CA LEU A 670 20.52 -0.86 16.18
C LEU A 670 21.72 -0.16 16.81
N LYS A 671 22.10 0.99 16.25
CA LYS A 671 23.15 1.87 16.79
C LYS A 671 22.52 3.15 17.33
N LEU A 672 22.93 3.57 18.52
CA LEU A 672 22.65 4.88 19.10
C LEU A 672 23.92 5.73 19.06
N VAL A 673 23.75 7.01 18.68
CA VAL A 673 24.74 8.06 18.83
C VAL A 673 24.22 9.00 19.91
N CYS A 674 25.01 9.22 20.96
CA CYS A 674 24.55 9.90 22.18
C CYS A 674 25.51 10.97 22.62
N LEU A 675 24.99 12.03 23.24
CA LEU A 675 25.79 13.04 23.93
C LEU A 675 26.28 12.48 25.29
N ARG A 676 27.56 12.61 25.59
CA ARG A 676 28.14 12.05 26.81
C ARG A 676 27.71 12.78 28.08
N GLN A 677 27.42 14.07 27.95
CA GLN A 677 27.10 14.93 29.11
C GLN A 677 25.82 14.48 29.84
N ASP A 678 24.79 14.10 29.11
CA ASP A 678 23.42 13.83 29.64
C ASP A 678 22.78 12.55 29.10
N GLY A 679 23.46 11.83 28.21
CA GLY A 679 22.93 10.63 27.57
C GLY A 679 21.88 10.89 26.52
N ARG A 680 21.71 12.12 26.03
CA ARG A 680 20.73 12.50 25.03
C ARG A 680 21.04 11.80 23.70
N ILE A 681 19.98 11.23 23.08
CA ILE A 681 20.06 10.51 21.82
C ILE A 681 20.09 11.52 20.67
N LEU A 682 21.22 11.57 19.95
CA LEU A 682 21.46 12.43 18.81
C LEU A 682 21.11 11.78 17.48
N GLY A 683 21.25 10.45 17.41
CA GLY A 683 20.97 9.69 16.20
C GLY A 683 20.64 8.22 16.49
N VAL A 684 19.80 7.66 15.64
CA VAL A 684 19.41 6.24 15.65
C VAL A 684 19.61 5.68 14.25
N HIS A 685 20.36 4.59 14.16
CA HIS A 685 20.73 3.94 12.91
C HIS A 685 20.46 2.46 13.01
N ILE A 686 19.64 1.91 12.11
CA ILE A 686 19.16 0.53 12.17
C ILE A 686 19.48 -0.17 10.86
N TYR A 687 20.09 -1.34 10.95
CA TYR A 687 20.43 -2.19 9.83
C TYR A 687 19.82 -3.59 10.00
N GLY A 688 19.01 -4.04 9.05
CA GLY A 688 18.40 -5.36 9.07
C GLY A 688 16.89 -5.35 8.84
N GLU A 689 16.30 -6.53 8.76
CA GLU A 689 14.85 -6.73 8.53
C GLU A 689 14.03 -6.03 9.62
N GLY A 690 13.04 -5.22 9.18
CA GLY A 690 12.15 -4.47 10.07
C GLY A 690 12.68 -3.11 10.50
N SER A 691 13.82 -2.65 9.95
CA SER A 691 14.37 -1.33 10.24
C SER A 691 13.38 -0.21 9.93
N SER A 692 12.59 -0.35 8.85
CA SER A 692 11.56 0.61 8.44
C SER A 692 10.46 0.80 9.49
N GLU A 693 10.11 -0.25 10.22
CA GLU A 693 9.10 -0.21 11.27
C GLU A 693 9.71 0.26 12.62
N LEU A 694 10.93 -0.16 12.91
CA LEU A 694 11.61 0.16 14.16
C LEU A 694 12.00 1.64 14.26
N ILE A 695 12.34 2.29 13.14
CA ILE A 695 12.88 3.66 13.14
C ILE A 695 11.90 4.72 13.67
N HIS A 696 10.60 4.46 13.64
CA HIS A 696 9.58 5.42 14.07
C HIS A 696 9.72 5.79 15.56
N LEU A 697 10.09 4.82 16.41
CA LEU A 697 10.42 5.11 17.80
C LEU A 697 11.69 5.98 17.88
N GLY A 698 12.71 5.64 17.09
CA GLY A 698 13.95 6.43 17.01
C GLY A 698 13.69 7.88 16.62
N ALA A 699 12.78 8.09 15.65
CA ALA A 699 12.39 9.43 15.23
C ALA A 699 11.76 10.24 16.37
N SER A 700 10.88 9.64 17.17
CA SER A 700 10.32 10.29 18.37
C SER A 700 11.39 10.58 19.41
N LEU A 701 12.29 9.63 19.68
CA LEU A 701 13.36 9.81 20.67
C LEU A 701 14.26 11.00 20.34
N VAL A 702 14.67 11.12 19.07
CA VAL A 702 15.52 12.21 18.59
C VAL A 702 14.75 13.55 18.58
N ALA A 703 13.50 13.55 18.08
CA ALA A 703 12.70 14.76 18.00
C ALA A 703 12.37 15.36 19.38
N ASP A 704 12.10 14.50 20.37
CA ASP A 704 11.75 14.90 21.73
C ASP A 704 12.99 15.17 22.61
N GLY A 705 14.21 14.95 22.08
CA GLY A 705 15.47 15.11 22.83
C GLY A 705 15.60 14.12 23.99
N ASN A 706 15.00 12.93 23.87
CA ASN A 706 15.05 11.89 24.91
C ASN A 706 16.49 11.40 25.17
N THR A 707 16.71 10.98 26.40
CA THR A 707 17.97 10.39 26.85
C THR A 707 17.90 8.85 26.84
N VAL A 708 19.07 8.19 27.00
CA VAL A 708 19.13 6.74 27.20
C VAL A 708 18.42 6.30 28.48
N PHE A 709 18.36 7.18 29.48
CA PHE A 709 17.64 6.94 30.73
C PHE A 709 16.12 6.97 30.51
N ASP A 710 15.59 7.90 29.69
CA ASP A 710 14.18 7.92 29.32
C ASP A 710 13.81 6.65 28.52
N LEU A 711 14.71 6.21 27.64
CA LEU A 711 14.53 4.99 26.86
C LEU A 711 14.49 3.73 27.72
N GLN A 712 15.29 3.64 28.77
CA GLN A 712 15.32 2.52 29.70
C GLN A 712 13.96 2.26 30.35
N TYR A 713 13.20 3.33 30.66
CA TYR A 713 11.88 3.22 31.30
C TYR A 713 10.71 3.00 30.34
N LYS A 714 10.94 2.96 29.03
CA LYS A 714 9.88 2.64 28.07
C LYS A 714 9.54 1.14 28.13
N SER A 715 8.25 0.86 28.12
CA SER A 715 7.75 -0.53 28.13
C SER A 715 7.77 -1.11 26.70
N PHE A 716 8.37 -2.27 26.54
CA PHE A 716 8.40 -3.02 25.29
C PHE A 716 7.70 -4.36 25.47
N PRO A 717 6.74 -4.72 24.59
CA PRO A 717 6.16 -6.06 24.59
C PRO A 717 7.25 -7.12 24.40
N ALA A 718 7.17 -8.19 25.19
CA ALA A 718 8.12 -9.28 25.09
C ALA A 718 8.05 -9.98 23.71
N VAL A 719 9.19 -10.54 23.29
CA VAL A 719 9.37 -11.26 22.02
C VAL A 719 9.10 -10.39 20.80
N THR A 720 9.43 -9.09 20.86
CA THR A 720 9.43 -8.18 19.71
C THR A 720 10.84 -7.72 19.38
N LEU A 721 11.07 -7.27 18.12
CA LEU A 721 12.36 -6.65 17.75
C LEU A 721 12.59 -5.31 18.46
N HIS A 722 11.53 -4.64 18.93
CA HIS A 722 11.65 -3.39 19.69
C HIS A 722 12.44 -3.54 21.01
N GLU A 723 12.58 -4.77 21.53
CA GLU A 723 13.46 -5.02 22.69
C GLU A 723 14.92 -4.64 22.44
N VAL A 724 15.34 -4.51 21.17
CA VAL A 724 16.68 -4.02 20.82
C VAL A 724 16.94 -2.59 21.34
N TYR A 725 15.89 -1.75 21.41
CA TYR A 725 16.00 -0.42 21.99
C TYR A 725 16.31 -0.45 23.50
N ARG A 726 15.68 -1.37 24.24
CA ARG A 726 15.98 -1.58 25.65
C ARG A 726 17.42 -2.08 25.84
N ASN A 727 17.85 -3.04 25.02
CA ASN A 727 19.21 -3.54 25.06
C ASN A 727 20.20 -2.42 24.76
N ALA A 728 19.93 -1.58 23.77
CA ALA A 728 20.72 -0.42 23.42
C ALA A 728 20.81 0.60 24.59
N ALA A 729 19.70 0.88 25.27
CA ALA A 729 19.69 1.76 26.44
C ALA A 729 20.56 1.22 27.56
N MET A 730 20.47 -0.08 27.86
CA MET A 730 21.31 -0.70 28.91
C MET A 730 22.78 -0.62 28.55
N LEU A 731 23.19 -0.99 27.34
CA LEU A 731 24.57 -0.89 26.87
C LEU A 731 25.10 0.56 26.94
N ALA A 732 24.25 1.53 26.61
CA ALA A 732 24.62 2.95 26.67
C ALA A 732 24.83 3.43 28.10
N ILE A 733 23.99 3.02 29.04
CA ILE A 733 24.09 3.36 30.45
C ILE A 733 25.33 2.70 31.06
N ASP A 734 25.62 1.44 30.75
CA ASP A 734 26.82 0.74 31.18
C ASP A 734 28.08 1.46 30.69
N LYS A 735 28.10 1.93 29.45
CA LYS A 735 29.22 2.70 28.90
C LYS A 735 29.39 4.08 29.56
N LEU A 736 28.29 4.75 29.88
CA LEU A 736 28.31 6.03 30.60
C LEU A 736 28.79 5.89 32.05
N SER A 737 28.41 4.80 32.72
CA SER A 737 28.79 4.56 34.13
C SER A 737 30.23 4.09 34.31
N GLY A 738 30.95 3.79 33.22
CA GLY A 738 32.29 3.19 33.28
C GLY A 738 32.31 1.74 33.80
N LEU A 739 31.14 1.12 33.99
CA LEU A 739 31.02 -0.23 34.54
C LEU A 739 31.70 -1.29 33.65
N ALA A 740 31.67 -1.07 32.34
CA ALA A 740 32.29 -1.96 31.38
C ALA A 740 33.84 -1.98 31.49
N ASP A 741 34.44 -0.87 31.88
CA ASP A 741 35.89 -0.77 32.05
C ASP A 741 36.34 -1.40 33.38
N LEU A 742 35.55 -1.24 34.44
CA LEU A 742 35.79 -1.87 35.74
C LEU A 742 35.70 -3.41 35.69
N LEU A 743 34.80 -3.97 34.85
CA LEU A 743 34.66 -5.43 34.69
C LEU A 743 35.75 -6.04 33.79
N ARG A 744 36.48 -5.22 33.01
CA ARG A 744 37.63 -5.68 32.19
C ARG A 744 38.92 -5.67 32.99
N GLU A 745 39.00 -4.87 34.04
CA GLU A 745 40.16 -4.76 34.92
C GLU A 745 40.10 -5.75 36.10
N SER A 746 38.95 -6.36 36.36
CA SER A 746 38.76 -7.43 37.35
C SER A 746 38.83 -8.82 36.69
#